data_0ef10c8cee5bddf84ec8659422717cb8
#
_entry.id   0ef10c8cee5bddf84ec8659422717cb8
#
_cell.length_a   1.000
_cell.length_b   1.000
_cell.length_c   1.000
_cell.angle_alpha   90.00
_cell.angle_beta   90.00
_cell.angle_gamma   90.00
#
_symmetry.space_group_name_H-M   'P 1'
#
loop_
_entity.id
_entity.type
_entity.pdbx_description
1 polymer ?
#
loop_
_entity_poly.entity_id
_entity_poly.type
_entity_poly.pdbx_seq_one_letter_code
_entity_poly.pdbx_strand_id
1 'polypeptide(L)'
;MNLRFDHSSSYQILRSLGKGGMGEVFLAQEGVSGRLVALKRMRAELKDSAVLRERFLREARVTATLTHPSIIPVFNIYADQAIPYFTMPYVEGETLKKILKTAFEEEKIAESKHPIGSSIMALTRIFLSVCEAIAYTHSKGVLHRDLKPDNIIIGKYGEVLILDWGLADFIGQEETSFSELMGNYQNLTRPGKVPGTLNYLAPERAKGEQSTPLSDIYSLGVILYQILTLRLPFYRSSLRSFRKTMHLEKWINPTEIAPYRDISIHLVDIAKRCLQPVASDRFESVDDMIIELKKFIEGKPEWILTTELDIHRKQDWVFQENILLTKHLAITRSPEIMEWLQIMLSKDSFTGNIRIETEVYIQSHSEGVGLLFVSSEVNKQGTFQEGYCIWLSKHPMSCRLFYGNAEVMTVNDLDFPENTALNIQIDKMDNHLYVYLNHMLICHYISLIPLPAAQLALVSCDDYFTISKIRLSLGSQNAMINCLAIPDAFLANKNYSKALLEYRRIGNSFSGRMEGREALFRAGITLIKYAAVQKKTRERERLYLFALDEFSKLRHTPGAPLEYLGKSLVYEETQEIEEEIKCLEICIRKYSKHPLFKMIVEQIMMRLHQTSSCKRISAYHFALLALRHLPKLFSLSENKRMITLLNQYLEPIPFFIHLDNQDEVTEHLDLSCQLAFWLAKPITLIEILENTPPPFIATNAFFGLLAMGFDQWVGENLHLCSDPAEAEEIQIACLGHKKGFSLAIQTYLTQFPGVKSTSRALYYLLDQTILKNKTTFPHTKELLELFMQNQQLAPLGLELLLLQNRWSAAEKLIAFHHLEGLQDDSSVFYPLIGCWLCYKQSEAKATSYLKGAIDAQFPTSKLLLNYFLQGKITNKAWGQTALTWEKICLFRQLRLFFHCAGNQKKAKLYSNRIHKEIRSIHVKYYYP
;
A
#
# COMPACT_ATOMS: atom_id res chain seq x y z
N MET A 1 -8.04 70.43 0.12
CA MET A 1 -9.37 70.68 0.64
C MET A 1 -9.55 69.87 1.91
N ASN A 2 -9.25 70.43 3.08
CA ASN A 2 -9.39 69.74 4.38
C ASN A 2 -10.84 69.60 4.72
N LEU A 3 -11.41 68.41 4.50
CA LEU A 3 -12.76 68.07 5.04
C LEU A 3 -12.58 67.80 6.55
N ARG A 4 -12.72 68.84 7.37
CA ARG A 4 -12.91 68.72 8.82
C ARG A 4 -14.27 68.06 9.05
N PHE A 5 -14.30 66.81 9.49
CA PHE A 5 -15.48 66.18 10.06
C PHE A 5 -15.49 66.42 11.58
N ASP A 6 -16.66 66.63 12.10
CA ASP A 6 -17.01 66.89 13.47
C ASP A 6 -16.40 65.87 14.46
N HIS A 7 -16.04 66.29 15.65
CA HIS A 7 -15.33 65.51 16.69
C HIS A 7 -16.10 64.32 17.26
N SER A 8 -17.21 63.85 16.60
CA SER A 8 -18.01 62.69 16.96
C SER A 8 -17.81 61.46 16.05
N SER A 9 -16.95 61.56 15.01
CA SER A 9 -16.81 60.44 14.07
C SER A 9 -15.65 59.54 14.48
N SER A 10 -15.92 58.25 14.72
CA SER A 10 -14.96 57.22 15.08
C SER A 10 -13.88 56.94 13.99
N TYR A 11 -14.02 57.54 12.79
CA TYR A 11 -13.18 57.28 11.62
C TYR A 11 -12.73 58.56 10.90
N GLN A 12 -11.46 58.64 10.62
CA GLN A 12 -10.86 59.72 9.80
C GLN A 12 -10.73 59.23 8.34
N ILE A 13 -11.44 59.86 7.40
CA ILE A 13 -11.31 59.56 5.97
C ILE A 13 -9.96 60.08 5.46
N LEU A 14 -9.18 59.17 4.82
CA LEU A 14 -7.88 59.51 4.27
C LEU A 14 -7.93 59.78 2.75
N ARG A 15 -8.63 58.93 1.99
CA ARG A 15 -8.79 59.08 0.53
C ARG A 15 -9.98 58.26 0.01
N SER A 16 -10.47 58.56 -1.17
CA SER A 16 -11.47 57.74 -1.87
C SER A 16 -10.75 56.53 -2.51
N LEU A 17 -11.37 55.33 -2.38
CA LEU A 17 -10.94 54.12 -3.02
C LEU A 17 -11.74 53.80 -4.28
N GLY A 18 -13.03 54.23 -4.31
CA GLY A 18 -13.89 54.03 -5.47
C GLY A 18 -15.29 54.58 -5.27
N LYS A 19 -16.00 54.75 -6.39
CA LYS A 19 -17.37 55.22 -6.42
C LYS A 19 -18.23 54.28 -7.22
N GLY A 20 -19.18 53.64 -6.58
CA GLY A 20 -20.17 52.74 -7.16
C GLY A 20 -21.56 53.36 -7.36
N GLY A 21 -22.51 52.54 -7.81
CA GLY A 21 -23.85 53.00 -8.05
C GLY A 21 -24.58 53.52 -6.80
N MET A 22 -24.53 52.78 -5.70
CA MET A 22 -25.23 53.10 -4.44
C MET A 22 -24.33 53.72 -3.38
N GLY A 23 -23.00 53.50 -3.43
CA GLY A 23 -22.07 53.91 -2.37
C GLY A 23 -20.73 54.37 -2.89
N GLU A 24 -20.01 55.06 -2.04
CA GLU A 24 -18.61 55.44 -2.20
C GLU A 24 -17.78 54.74 -1.14
N VAL A 25 -16.64 54.19 -1.53
CA VAL A 25 -15.71 53.50 -0.63
C VAL A 25 -14.52 54.42 -0.35
N PHE A 26 -14.16 54.59 0.89
CA PHE A 26 -13.07 55.41 1.36
C PHE A 26 -12.06 54.59 2.15
N LEU A 27 -10.81 54.88 2.04
CA LEU A 27 -9.81 54.51 3.03
C LEU A 27 -9.95 55.40 4.24
N ALA A 28 -10.19 54.85 5.40
CA ALA A 28 -10.34 55.56 6.64
C ALA A 28 -9.46 54.92 7.74
N GLN A 29 -9.08 55.74 8.73
CA GLN A 29 -8.40 55.30 9.91
C GLN A 29 -9.35 55.32 11.11
N GLU A 30 -9.42 54.23 11.85
CA GLU A 30 -10.22 54.13 13.08
C GLU A 30 -9.51 54.91 14.20
N GLY A 31 -10.24 55.85 14.81
CA GLY A 31 -9.63 56.76 15.80
C GLY A 31 -9.09 56.11 17.05
N VAL A 32 -9.72 55.03 17.50
CA VAL A 32 -9.38 54.30 18.73
C VAL A 32 -8.18 53.35 18.53
N SER A 33 -8.20 52.55 17.45
CA SER A 33 -7.19 51.54 17.22
C SER A 33 -6.04 51.96 16.27
N GLY A 34 -6.23 53.06 15.53
CA GLY A 34 -5.32 53.49 14.47
C GLY A 34 -5.38 52.60 13.22
N ARG A 35 -6.27 51.59 13.19
CA ARG A 35 -6.39 50.60 12.13
C ARG A 35 -6.93 51.26 10.85
N LEU A 36 -6.36 50.87 9.71
CA LEU A 36 -6.89 51.23 8.40
C LEU A 36 -8.08 50.33 8.04
N VAL A 37 -9.17 50.97 7.63
CA VAL A 37 -10.44 50.29 7.23
C VAL A 37 -10.90 50.83 5.88
N ALA A 38 -11.64 50.01 5.15
CA ALA A 38 -12.47 50.47 4.04
C ALA A 38 -13.85 50.83 4.57
N LEU A 39 -14.26 52.08 4.36
CA LEU A 39 -15.54 52.63 4.80
C LEU A 39 -16.41 52.83 3.55
N LYS A 40 -17.46 52.00 3.41
CA LYS A 40 -18.48 52.13 2.34
C LYS A 40 -19.60 52.99 2.86
N ARG A 41 -19.84 54.16 2.25
CA ARG A 41 -20.85 55.13 2.61
C ARG A 41 -21.88 55.27 1.49
N MET A 42 -23.16 55.29 1.82
CA MET A 42 -24.19 55.57 0.84
C MET A 42 -23.98 56.94 0.18
N ARG A 43 -24.30 57.02 -1.10
CA ARG A 43 -24.17 58.34 -1.82
C ARG A 43 -25.18 59.32 -1.26
N ALA A 44 -24.72 60.56 -1.06
CA ALA A 44 -25.56 61.62 -0.48
C ALA A 44 -26.81 61.95 -1.30
N GLU A 45 -26.73 61.78 -2.63
CA GLU A 45 -27.85 62.00 -3.55
C GLU A 45 -28.96 60.99 -3.40
N LEU A 46 -28.67 59.83 -2.76
CA LEU A 46 -29.60 58.68 -2.60
C LEU A 46 -30.18 58.60 -1.18
N LYS A 47 -29.75 59.46 -0.25
CA LYS A 47 -30.07 59.37 1.18
C LYS A 47 -31.58 59.37 1.51
N ASP A 48 -32.37 60.13 0.70
CA ASP A 48 -33.78 60.33 0.93
C ASP A 48 -34.68 59.19 0.37
N SER A 49 -34.09 58.21 -0.32
CA SER A 49 -34.78 57.03 -0.81
C SER A 49 -34.76 55.93 0.23
N ALA A 50 -35.89 55.67 0.89
CA ALA A 50 -36.03 54.58 1.88
C ALA A 50 -35.72 53.21 1.27
N VAL A 51 -36.11 52.96 0.04
CA VAL A 51 -35.84 51.68 -0.69
C VAL A 51 -34.35 51.47 -0.92
N LEU A 52 -33.65 52.52 -1.39
CA LEU A 52 -32.19 52.40 -1.64
C LEU A 52 -31.39 52.34 -0.33
N ARG A 53 -31.89 53.00 0.72
CA ARG A 53 -31.30 52.94 2.07
C ARG A 53 -31.41 51.49 2.65
N GLU A 54 -32.59 50.91 2.58
CA GLU A 54 -32.79 49.54 3.07
C GLU A 54 -31.97 48.54 2.29
N ARG A 55 -31.88 48.70 0.99
CA ARG A 55 -31.05 47.87 0.14
C ARG A 55 -29.56 48.00 0.49
N PHE A 56 -29.05 49.19 0.75
CA PHE A 56 -27.65 49.41 1.17
C PHE A 56 -27.36 48.75 2.53
N LEU A 57 -28.31 48.85 3.49
CA LEU A 57 -28.16 48.21 4.80
C LEU A 57 -28.32 46.68 4.74
N ARG A 58 -29.20 46.18 3.85
CA ARG A 58 -29.35 44.75 3.60
C ARG A 58 -28.07 44.13 3.12
N GLU A 59 -27.35 44.77 2.18
CA GLU A 59 -26.02 44.34 1.76
C GLU A 59 -25.08 44.16 2.96
N ALA A 60 -24.99 45.15 3.83
CA ALA A 60 -24.13 45.09 4.99
C ALA A 60 -24.53 43.98 5.98
N ARG A 61 -25.86 43.82 6.22
CA ARG A 61 -26.39 42.78 7.13
C ARG A 61 -26.15 41.39 6.58
N VAL A 62 -26.41 41.11 5.30
CA VAL A 62 -26.15 39.78 4.67
C VAL A 62 -24.68 39.47 4.75
N THR A 63 -23.82 40.43 4.39
CA THR A 63 -22.36 40.22 4.47
C THR A 63 -21.92 39.94 5.89
N ALA A 64 -22.47 40.60 6.89
CA ALA A 64 -22.13 40.39 8.31
C ALA A 64 -22.51 39.00 8.86
N THR A 65 -23.48 38.31 8.23
CA THR A 65 -23.88 36.94 8.62
C THR A 65 -23.00 35.88 8.02
N LEU A 66 -22.16 36.21 7.06
CA LEU A 66 -21.30 35.27 6.34
C LEU A 66 -19.88 35.25 6.95
N THR A 67 -19.44 34.08 7.37
CA THR A 67 -18.10 33.88 7.97
C THR A 67 -17.32 32.89 7.14
N HIS A 68 -16.46 33.37 6.24
CA HIS A 68 -15.60 32.56 5.40
C HIS A 68 -14.30 33.32 5.08
N PRO A 69 -13.13 32.64 4.99
CA PRO A 69 -11.84 33.31 4.71
C PRO A 69 -11.83 34.16 3.43
N SER A 70 -12.61 33.75 2.42
CA SER A 70 -12.70 34.44 1.13
C SER A 70 -13.93 35.35 1.01
N ILE A 71 -14.59 35.68 2.08
CA ILE A 71 -15.68 36.70 2.12
C ILE A 71 -15.23 37.85 3.01
N ILE A 72 -15.37 39.09 2.50
CA ILE A 72 -14.95 40.27 3.28
C ILE A 72 -15.85 40.43 4.49
N PRO A 73 -15.32 40.42 5.74
CA PRO A 73 -16.16 40.64 6.92
C PRO A 73 -16.57 42.08 7.08
N VAL A 74 -17.77 42.33 7.60
CA VAL A 74 -18.21 43.67 8.02
C VAL A 74 -17.85 43.86 9.49
N PHE A 75 -17.14 44.94 9.82
CA PHE A 75 -16.79 45.25 11.19
C PHE A 75 -17.95 45.88 11.95
N ASN A 76 -18.47 47.01 11.43
CA ASN A 76 -19.54 47.76 12.07
C ASN A 76 -20.51 48.34 11.03
N ILE A 77 -21.78 48.42 11.37
CA ILE A 77 -22.87 49.00 10.55
C ILE A 77 -23.44 50.19 11.29
N TYR A 78 -23.41 51.37 10.67
CA TYR A 78 -23.93 52.60 11.19
C TYR A 78 -25.22 53.00 10.42
N ALA A 79 -26.30 52.38 10.83
CA ALA A 79 -27.62 52.52 10.15
C ALA A 79 -28.31 53.82 10.44
N ASP A 80 -28.16 54.35 11.65
CA ASP A 80 -28.94 55.49 12.17
C ASP A 80 -28.37 56.87 11.78
N GLN A 81 -27.21 56.86 11.07
CA GLN A 81 -26.62 58.11 10.59
C GLN A 81 -27.43 58.74 9.43
N ALA A 82 -27.36 60.04 9.28
CA ALA A 82 -28.04 60.76 8.18
C ALA A 82 -27.70 60.16 6.82
N ILE A 83 -26.48 59.75 6.64
CA ILE A 83 -25.98 58.93 5.50
C ILE A 83 -25.43 57.63 6.08
N PRO A 84 -26.06 56.47 5.89
CA PRO A 84 -25.59 55.22 6.44
C PRO A 84 -24.25 54.81 5.84
N TYR A 85 -23.44 54.16 6.64
CA TYR A 85 -22.15 53.59 6.23
C TYR A 85 -21.84 52.33 7.03
N PHE A 86 -20.94 51.51 6.51
CA PHE A 86 -20.37 50.39 7.21
C PHE A 86 -18.87 50.27 6.97
N THR A 87 -18.21 49.59 7.85
CA THR A 87 -16.74 49.43 7.81
C THR A 87 -16.35 47.96 7.64
N MET A 88 -15.24 47.74 6.92
CA MET A 88 -14.70 46.44 6.57
C MET A 88 -13.16 46.54 6.50
N PRO A 89 -12.42 45.42 6.46
CA PRO A 89 -10.98 45.46 6.29
C PRO A 89 -10.57 46.21 5.03
N TYR A 90 -9.52 47.05 5.16
CA TYR A 90 -8.82 47.56 3.98
C TYR A 90 -7.89 46.49 3.46
N VAL A 91 -8.08 46.03 2.23
CA VAL A 91 -7.28 45.04 1.54
C VAL A 91 -6.37 45.76 0.55
N GLU A 92 -5.06 45.64 0.74
CA GLU A 92 -4.08 46.13 -0.21
C GLU A 92 -3.89 45.10 -1.32
N GLY A 93 -4.55 45.32 -2.48
CA GLY A 93 -4.56 44.33 -3.55
C GLY A 93 -5.17 44.84 -4.85
N GLU A 94 -5.37 43.96 -5.78
CA GLU A 94 -5.94 44.24 -7.09
C GLU A 94 -7.17 43.36 -7.37
N THR A 95 -8.14 43.90 -8.14
CA THR A 95 -9.28 43.12 -8.57
C THR A 95 -8.86 42.08 -9.63
N LEU A 96 -9.52 40.90 -9.64
CA LEU A 96 -9.29 39.88 -10.66
C LEU A 96 -9.45 40.44 -12.08
N LYS A 97 -10.40 41.41 -12.27
CA LYS A 97 -10.54 42.12 -13.56
C LYS A 97 -9.28 42.86 -13.97
N LYS A 98 -8.62 43.57 -13.04
CA LYS A 98 -7.37 44.28 -13.34
C LYS A 98 -6.27 43.32 -13.69
N ILE A 99 -6.14 42.21 -12.93
CA ILE A 99 -5.15 41.13 -13.18
C ILE A 99 -5.35 40.53 -14.58
N LEU A 100 -6.60 40.14 -14.92
CA LEU A 100 -6.90 39.53 -16.22
C LEU A 100 -6.66 40.53 -17.38
N LYS A 101 -6.96 41.79 -17.16
CA LYS A 101 -6.70 42.85 -18.15
C LYS A 101 -5.20 43.05 -18.36
N THR A 102 -4.43 43.18 -17.29
CA THR A 102 -2.98 43.31 -17.36
C THR A 102 -2.35 42.08 -18.05
N ALA A 103 -2.76 40.87 -17.68
CA ALA A 103 -2.28 39.63 -18.30
C ALA A 103 -2.60 39.61 -19.82
N PHE A 104 -3.77 40.10 -20.26
CA PHE A 104 -4.13 40.21 -21.67
C PHE A 104 -3.25 41.19 -22.43
N GLU A 105 -2.92 42.36 -21.81
CA GLU A 105 -2.06 43.38 -22.38
C GLU A 105 -0.60 42.86 -22.47
N GLU A 106 -0.10 42.20 -21.43
CA GLU A 106 1.24 41.59 -21.38
C GLU A 106 1.44 40.49 -22.41
N GLU A 107 0.47 39.61 -22.59
CA GLU A 107 0.53 38.56 -23.61
C GLU A 107 0.65 39.10 -25.04
N LYS A 108 0.05 40.28 -25.31
CA LYS A 108 0.21 40.93 -26.62
C LYS A 108 1.64 41.44 -26.87
N ILE A 109 2.39 41.71 -25.82
CA ILE A 109 3.74 42.26 -25.89
C ILE A 109 4.81 41.18 -25.70
N ALA A 110 4.38 39.91 -25.44
CA ALA A 110 5.23 38.76 -25.11
C ALA A 110 6.10 38.96 -23.83
N GLU A 111 5.70 39.83 -22.94
CA GLU A 111 6.37 40.07 -21.66
C GLU A 111 5.40 39.80 -20.49
N SER A 112 5.70 38.85 -19.60
CA SER A 112 4.92 38.64 -18.36
C SER A 112 5.62 39.29 -17.17
N LYS A 113 5.01 40.36 -16.64
CA LYS A 113 5.56 41.12 -15.49
C LYS A 113 4.70 41.02 -14.22
N HIS A 114 3.48 40.50 -14.32
CA HIS A 114 2.60 40.41 -13.17
C HIS A 114 3.00 39.20 -12.28
N PRO A 115 3.07 39.36 -10.94
CA PRO A 115 3.47 38.25 -10.03
C PRO A 115 2.65 36.97 -10.15
N ILE A 116 1.33 37.09 -10.42
CA ILE A 116 0.44 35.97 -10.68
C ILE A 116 0.53 35.55 -12.14
N GLY A 117 0.85 36.51 -12.99
CA GLY A 117 1.03 36.35 -14.43
C GLY A 117 -0.24 35.88 -15.14
N SER A 118 -0.05 35.34 -16.34
CA SER A 118 -1.10 34.68 -17.11
C SER A 118 -1.21 33.18 -16.78
N SER A 119 -0.58 32.70 -15.70
CA SER A 119 -0.57 31.28 -15.29
C SER A 119 -2.00 30.79 -15.00
N ILE A 120 -2.48 29.89 -15.86
CA ILE A 120 -3.78 29.24 -15.69
C ILE A 120 -3.85 28.53 -14.34
N MET A 121 -2.79 27.86 -13.91
CA MET A 121 -2.73 27.17 -12.61
C MET A 121 -2.91 28.14 -11.43
N ALA A 122 -2.19 29.28 -11.44
CA ALA A 122 -2.31 30.27 -10.39
C ALA A 122 -3.73 30.90 -10.34
N LEU A 123 -4.27 31.24 -11.50
CA LEU A 123 -5.63 31.80 -11.63
C LEU A 123 -6.71 30.77 -11.26
N THR A 124 -6.51 29.49 -11.56
CA THR A 124 -7.44 28.41 -11.17
C THR A 124 -7.44 28.20 -9.65
N ARG A 125 -6.33 28.35 -8.96
CA ARG A 125 -6.29 28.31 -7.47
C ARG A 125 -7.06 29.45 -6.85
N ILE A 126 -6.90 30.67 -7.38
CA ILE A 126 -7.72 31.82 -6.97
C ILE A 126 -9.21 31.54 -7.20
N PHE A 127 -9.53 31.00 -8.37
CA PHE A 127 -10.90 30.66 -8.74
C PHE A 127 -11.49 29.56 -7.84
N LEU A 128 -10.70 28.58 -7.43
CA LEU A 128 -11.13 27.56 -6.45
C LEU A 128 -11.54 28.20 -5.13
N SER A 129 -10.76 29.18 -4.60
CA SER A 129 -11.13 29.89 -3.37
C SER A 129 -12.44 30.66 -3.51
N VAL A 130 -12.72 31.21 -4.71
CA VAL A 130 -14.02 31.84 -5.01
C VAL A 130 -15.14 30.80 -5.00
N CYS A 131 -14.96 29.67 -5.63
CA CYS A 131 -15.95 28.58 -5.63
C CYS A 131 -16.24 28.07 -4.21
N GLU A 132 -15.21 27.88 -3.37
CA GLU A 132 -15.36 27.45 -1.98
C GLU A 132 -16.19 28.46 -1.16
N ALA A 133 -16.00 29.77 -1.37
CA ALA A 133 -16.82 30.81 -0.74
C ALA A 133 -18.29 30.75 -1.22
N ILE A 134 -18.53 30.53 -2.52
CA ILE A 134 -19.88 30.45 -3.07
C ILE A 134 -20.59 29.17 -2.60
N ALA A 135 -19.91 28.01 -2.56
CA ALA A 135 -20.46 26.80 -1.99
C ALA A 135 -20.89 26.99 -0.52
N TYR A 136 -20.04 27.66 0.28
CA TYR A 136 -20.38 28.03 1.65
C TYR A 136 -21.63 28.91 1.70
N THR A 137 -21.76 29.94 0.86
CA THR A 137 -22.97 30.80 0.89
C THR A 137 -24.20 30.07 0.43
N HIS A 138 -24.11 29.18 -0.55
CA HIS A 138 -25.22 28.33 -0.97
C HIS A 138 -25.68 27.40 0.18
N SER A 139 -24.73 26.85 0.97
CA SER A 139 -25.06 26.05 2.15
C SER A 139 -25.79 26.87 3.26
N LYS A 140 -25.62 28.18 3.27
CA LYS A 140 -26.35 29.12 4.15
C LYS A 140 -27.64 29.66 3.54
N GLY A 141 -27.98 29.14 2.36
CA GLY A 141 -29.19 29.61 1.66
C GLY A 141 -29.05 30.98 1.02
N VAL A 142 -27.84 31.49 0.78
CA VAL A 142 -27.58 32.82 0.21
C VAL A 142 -27.00 32.70 -1.18
N LEU A 143 -27.63 33.42 -2.16
CA LEU A 143 -27.17 33.56 -3.54
C LEU A 143 -26.46 34.89 -3.72
N HIS A 144 -25.35 34.90 -4.52
CA HIS A 144 -24.60 36.14 -4.76
C HIS A 144 -25.22 37.04 -5.85
N ARG A 145 -25.64 36.45 -6.99
CA ARG A 145 -26.35 37.07 -8.13
C ARG A 145 -25.57 38.10 -8.97
N ASP A 146 -24.41 38.58 -8.52
CA ASP A 146 -23.55 39.54 -9.26
C ASP A 146 -22.07 39.13 -9.24
N LEU A 147 -21.80 37.82 -9.48
CA LEU A 147 -20.45 37.29 -9.56
C LEU A 147 -19.79 37.80 -10.83
N LYS A 148 -18.66 38.50 -10.65
CA LYS A 148 -17.80 39.00 -11.75
C LYS A 148 -16.40 39.32 -11.22
N PRO A 149 -15.37 39.37 -12.07
CA PRO A 149 -14.00 39.66 -11.67
C PRO A 149 -13.81 41.05 -11.00
N ASP A 150 -14.72 41.99 -11.19
CA ASP A 150 -14.70 43.29 -10.48
C ASP A 150 -14.94 43.13 -8.97
N ASN A 151 -15.70 42.11 -8.56
CA ASN A 151 -16.10 41.85 -7.17
C ASN A 151 -15.16 40.87 -6.46
N ILE A 152 -14.06 40.47 -7.09
CA ILE A 152 -13.05 39.56 -6.51
C ILE A 152 -11.75 40.35 -6.39
N ILE A 153 -11.23 40.50 -5.17
CA ILE A 153 -9.96 41.15 -4.90
C ILE A 153 -8.92 40.13 -4.46
N ILE A 154 -7.72 40.27 -4.97
CA ILE A 154 -6.56 39.47 -4.57
C ILE A 154 -5.62 40.39 -3.83
N GLY A 155 -5.39 40.10 -2.55
CA GLY A 155 -4.51 40.90 -1.70
C GLY A 155 -3.06 40.62 -1.95
N LYS A 156 -2.20 41.49 -1.39
CA LYS A 156 -0.76 41.45 -1.55
C LYS A 156 -0.13 40.13 -1.05
N TYR A 157 -0.75 39.47 -0.12
CA TYR A 157 -0.27 38.21 0.46
C TYR A 157 -0.98 36.98 -0.12
N GLY A 158 -1.76 37.18 -1.20
CA GLY A 158 -2.43 36.08 -1.91
C GLY A 158 -3.82 35.76 -1.38
N GLU A 159 -4.34 36.52 -0.40
CA GLU A 159 -5.71 36.38 0.08
C GLU A 159 -6.72 36.71 -1.04
N VAL A 160 -7.73 35.87 -1.20
CA VAL A 160 -8.81 36.05 -2.17
C VAL A 160 -10.08 36.39 -1.43
N LEU A 161 -10.67 37.54 -1.75
CA LEU A 161 -11.85 38.04 -1.07
C LEU A 161 -12.94 38.45 -2.08
N ILE A 162 -14.16 37.98 -1.82
CA ILE A 162 -15.36 38.37 -2.57
C ILE A 162 -15.95 39.60 -1.90
N LEU A 163 -16.20 40.63 -2.73
CA LEU A 163 -16.78 41.91 -2.36
C LEU A 163 -18.20 42.00 -2.89
N ASP A 164 -18.96 43.02 -2.40
CA ASP A 164 -20.23 43.51 -2.97
C ASP A 164 -21.38 42.48 -3.04
N TRP A 165 -22.00 42.27 -1.91
CA TRP A 165 -23.22 41.44 -1.73
C TRP A 165 -24.52 42.22 -1.93
N GLY A 166 -24.50 43.35 -2.67
CA GLY A 166 -25.64 44.27 -2.82
C GLY A 166 -26.83 43.69 -3.57
N LEU A 167 -26.65 42.56 -4.28
CA LEU A 167 -27.70 41.82 -4.95
C LEU A 167 -27.98 40.46 -4.32
N ALA A 168 -27.32 40.15 -3.22
CA ALA A 168 -27.50 38.88 -2.54
C ALA A 168 -28.90 38.69 -1.98
N ASP A 169 -29.43 37.46 -2.02
CA ASP A 169 -30.74 37.13 -1.54
C ASP A 169 -30.81 35.71 -0.97
N PHE A 170 -31.83 35.47 -0.13
CA PHE A 170 -32.06 34.15 0.43
C PHE A 170 -32.84 33.27 -0.55
N ILE A 171 -32.50 31.99 -0.61
CA ILE A 171 -33.17 31.00 -1.44
C ILE A 171 -34.65 30.89 -0.98
N GLY A 172 -35.58 30.99 -1.92
CA GLY A 172 -37.03 30.81 -1.64
C GLY A 172 -37.77 32.03 -1.12
N GLN A 173 -37.15 33.20 -0.99
CA GLN A 173 -37.87 34.45 -0.71
C GLN A 173 -38.44 35.05 -2.00
N GLU A 174 -39.64 35.67 -1.91
CA GLU A 174 -40.22 36.37 -3.04
C GLU A 174 -39.31 37.52 -3.52
N GLU A 175 -38.92 37.44 -4.78
CA GLU A 175 -38.09 38.48 -5.40
C GLU A 175 -38.89 39.80 -5.56
N THR A 176 -38.32 40.90 -5.07
CA THR A 176 -38.64 42.21 -5.63
C THR A 176 -38.41 42.16 -7.14
N SER A 177 -39.39 42.48 -7.94
CA SER A 177 -39.43 42.20 -9.36
C SER A 177 -38.13 42.57 -10.09
N PHE A 178 -37.60 41.69 -10.89
CA PHE A 178 -36.36 41.87 -11.70
C PHE A 178 -36.46 43.15 -12.58
N SER A 179 -37.67 43.57 -12.95
CA SER A 179 -37.95 44.81 -13.66
C SER A 179 -37.65 46.05 -12.84
N GLU A 180 -37.85 46.06 -11.51
CA GLU A 180 -37.47 47.15 -10.60
C GLU A 180 -35.95 47.20 -10.39
N LEU A 181 -35.31 46.07 -10.34
CA LEU A 181 -33.85 45.92 -10.26
C LEU A 181 -33.20 46.54 -11.50
N MET A 182 -33.72 46.25 -12.70
CA MET A 182 -33.15 46.71 -13.97
C MET A 182 -33.61 48.11 -14.36
N GLY A 183 -34.76 48.53 -13.96
CA GLY A 183 -35.24 49.92 -14.15
C GLY A 183 -34.32 50.92 -13.44
N ASN A 184 -33.87 50.58 -12.24
CA ASN A 184 -32.91 51.39 -11.49
C ASN A 184 -31.48 51.39 -12.07
N TYR A 185 -31.05 50.30 -12.71
CA TYR A 185 -29.75 50.24 -13.41
C TYR A 185 -29.74 51.13 -14.68
N GLN A 186 -30.85 51.23 -15.41
CA GLN A 186 -30.94 52.08 -16.59
C GLN A 186 -30.89 53.58 -16.24
N ASN A 187 -31.42 53.95 -15.08
CA ASN A 187 -31.42 55.34 -14.63
C ASN A 187 -30.08 55.78 -13.97
N LEU A 188 -29.21 54.88 -13.57
CA LEU A 188 -27.93 55.14 -12.89
C LEU A 188 -26.70 55.08 -13.82
N THR A 189 -26.85 54.61 -15.06
CA THR A 189 -25.77 54.54 -16.05
C THR A 189 -25.92 55.66 -17.07
N ARG A 190 -24.86 56.49 -17.26
CA ARG A 190 -24.80 57.47 -18.35
C ARG A 190 -25.03 56.79 -19.72
N PRO A 191 -25.73 57.43 -20.66
CA PRO A 191 -25.85 56.87 -22.01
C PRO A 191 -24.48 56.63 -22.62
N GLY A 192 -24.23 55.37 -23.03
CA GLY A 192 -22.97 54.94 -23.67
C GLY A 192 -22.02 54.01 -22.87
N LYS A 193 -22.26 53.77 -21.58
CA LYS A 193 -21.55 52.70 -20.84
C LYS A 193 -22.40 51.46 -20.68
N VAL A 194 -22.03 50.41 -21.38
CA VAL A 194 -22.60 49.05 -21.25
C VAL A 194 -22.27 48.52 -19.85
N PRO A 195 -23.28 48.12 -19.05
CA PRO A 195 -23.01 47.51 -17.76
C PRO A 195 -22.24 46.20 -17.96
N GLY A 196 -21.00 46.11 -17.49
CA GLY A 196 -20.15 44.90 -17.58
C GLY A 196 -20.81 43.64 -17.00
N THR A 197 -21.74 43.79 -16.07
CA THR A 197 -22.53 42.73 -15.41
C THR A 197 -23.35 41.86 -16.37
N LEU A 198 -23.82 42.38 -17.51
CA LEU A 198 -24.64 41.61 -18.46
C LEU A 198 -23.88 40.39 -19.07
N ASN A 199 -22.60 40.50 -19.19
CA ASN A 199 -21.79 39.43 -19.77
C ASN A 199 -21.69 38.17 -18.86
N TYR A 200 -21.94 38.31 -17.55
CA TYR A 200 -21.93 37.23 -16.56
C TYR A 200 -23.35 36.75 -16.20
N LEU A 201 -24.39 37.37 -16.75
CA LEU A 201 -25.78 37.07 -16.44
C LEU A 201 -26.22 35.74 -17.07
N ALA A 202 -26.82 34.86 -16.28
CA ALA A 202 -27.37 33.60 -16.77
C ALA A 202 -28.59 33.78 -17.68
N PRO A 203 -28.80 32.88 -18.69
CA PRO A 203 -29.95 33.01 -19.63
C PRO A 203 -31.30 33.05 -18.95
N GLU A 204 -31.57 32.24 -17.95
CA GLU A 204 -32.80 32.20 -17.18
C GLU A 204 -33.06 33.57 -16.47
N ARG A 205 -32.00 34.20 -15.99
CA ARG A 205 -32.08 35.51 -15.34
C ARG A 205 -32.42 36.61 -16.36
N ALA A 206 -31.90 36.49 -17.57
CA ALA A 206 -32.23 37.42 -18.66
C ALA A 206 -33.72 37.31 -19.05
N LYS A 207 -34.34 36.12 -18.94
CA LYS A 207 -35.77 35.92 -19.14
C LYS A 207 -36.65 36.47 -18.01
N GLY A 208 -36.08 36.73 -16.84
CA GLY A 208 -36.79 37.17 -15.64
C GLY A 208 -37.22 36.04 -14.70
N GLU A 209 -36.63 34.82 -14.91
CA GLU A 209 -36.88 33.69 -14.03
C GLU A 209 -36.17 33.91 -12.69
N GLN A 210 -36.55 33.17 -11.65
CA GLN A 210 -35.95 33.27 -10.32
C GLN A 210 -34.45 32.83 -10.33
N SER A 211 -33.65 33.46 -9.46
CA SER A 211 -32.27 33.08 -9.25
C SER A 211 -32.20 31.78 -8.48
N THR A 212 -31.32 30.90 -8.91
CA THR A 212 -30.99 29.63 -8.25
C THR A 212 -29.49 29.52 -8.08
N PRO A 213 -28.97 28.56 -7.30
CA PRO A 213 -27.54 28.24 -7.26
C PRO A 213 -26.95 28.03 -8.65
N LEU A 214 -27.74 27.51 -9.59
CA LEU A 214 -27.29 27.23 -10.97
C LEU A 214 -27.05 28.53 -11.76
N SER A 215 -27.67 29.66 -11.37
CA SER A 215 -27.38 30.97 -11.98
C SER A 215 -26.01 31.52 -11.56
N ASP A 216 -25.59 31.31 -10.30
CA ASP A 216 -24.23 31.64 -9.82
C ASP A 216 -23.16 30.69 -10.47
N ILE A 217 -23.48 29.41 -10.68
CA ILE A 217 -22.62 28.48 -11.43
C ILE A 217 -22.38 28.98 -12.87
N TYR A 218 -23.36 29.49 -13.53
CA TYR A 218 -23.19 30.11 -14.87
C TYR A 218 -22.22 31.29 -14.82
N SER A 219 -22.38 32.17 -13.84
CA SER A 219 -21.49 33.34 -13.66
C SER A 219 -20.05 32.89 -13.37
N LEU A 220 -19.86 31.85 -12.55
CA LEU A 220 -18.57 31.21 -12.31
C LEU A 220 -17.99 30.63 -13.61
N GLY A 221 -18.82 30.00 -14.45
CA GLY A 221 -18.39 29.49 -15.76
C GLY A 221 -17.85 30.58 -16.69
N VAL A 222 -18.48 31.76 -16.70
CA VAL A 222 -17.99 32.93 -17.45
C VAL A 222 -16.63 33.40 -16.93
N ILE A 223 -16.47 33.45 -15.58
CA ILE A 223 -15.19 33.81 -14.96
C ILE A 223 -14.11 32.78 -15.32
N LEU A 224 -14.40 31.47 -15.23
CA LEU A 224 -13.45 30.44 -15.62
C LEU A 224 -13.05 30.54 -17.10
N TYR A 225 -14.01 30.70 -17.99
CA TYR A 225 -13.70 30.93 -19.42
C TYR A 225 -12.77 32.12 -19.62
N GLN A 226 -13.03 33.23 -18.90
CA GLN A 226 -12.20 34.42 -18.96
C GLN A 226 -10.79 34.17 -18.36
N ILE A 227 -10.66 33.34 -17.35
CA ILE A 227 -9.37 32.91 -16.81
C ILE A 227 -8.59 32.12 -17.87
N LEU A 228 -9.28 31.21 -18.59
CA LEU A 228 -8.63 30.36 -19.59
C LEU A 228 -8.18 31.14 -20.81
N THR A 229 -9.01 32.09 -21.30
CA THR A 229 -8.81 32.76 -22.59
C THR A 229 -8.40 34.23 -22.50
N LEU A 230 -8.47 34.83 -21.31
CA LEU A 230 -8.39 36.27 -21.04
C LEU A 230 -9.48 37.09 -21.79
N ARG A 231 -10.48 36.41 -22.32
CA ARG A 231 -11.57 37.02 -23.11
C ARG A 231 -12.92 36.53 -22.59
N LEU A 232 -13.98 37.30 -22.83
CA LEU A 232 -15.34 36.92 -22.50
C LEU A 232 -15.87 35.90 -23.51
N PRO A 233 -16.65 34.89 -23.07
CA PRO A 233 -17.27 33.92 -24.00
C PRO A 233 -18.32 34.58 -24.89
N PHE A 234 -19.03 35.58 -24.37
CA PHE A 234 -20.14 36.28 -25.05
C PHE A 234 -20.01 37.77 -24.81
N TYR A 235 -20.34 38.58 -25.84
CA TYR A 235 -20.40 40.04 -25.81
C TYR A 235 -21.85 40.51 -25.84
N ARG A 236 -22.35 41.12 -24.78
CA ARG A 236 -23.76 41.48 -24.63
C ARG A 236 -23.88 42.98 -24.44
N SER A 237 -24.46 43.65 -25.43
CA SER A 237 -24.58 45.11 -25.48
C SER A 237 -25.76 45.65 -24.63
N SER A 238 -26.87 44.91 -24.56
CA SER A 238 -28.03 45.26 -23.78
C SER A 238 -28.86 44.03 -23.42
N LEU A 239 -29.68 44.13 -22.35
CA LEU A 239 -30.60 43.06 -21.95
C LEU A 239 -31.58 42.69 -23.06
N ARG A 240 -32.09 43.72 -23.77
CA ARG A 240 -33.04 43.54 -24.90
C ARG A 240 -32.37 42.77 -26.06
N SER A 241 -31.12 43.07 -26.37
CA SER A 241 -30.35 42.35 -27.38
C SER A 241 -30.10 40.94 -26.89
N PHE A 242 -29.65 40.73 -25.67
CA PHE A 242 -29.37 39.41 -25.12
C PHE A 242 -30.61 38.49 -25.18
N ARG A 243 -31.81 38.99 -24.74
CA ARG A 243 -33.05 38.20 -24.84
C ARG A 243 -33.39 37.76 -26.25
N LYS A 244 -33.04 38.55 -27.27
CA LYS A 244 -33.28 38.21 -28.66
C LYS A 244 -32.28 37.23 -29.24
N THR A 245 -31.02 37.32 -28.82
CA THR A 245 -29.91 36.59 -29.43
C THR A 245 -29.34 35.42 -28.62
N MET A 246 -29.86 35.17 -27.40
CA MET A 246 -29.33 34.13 -26.51
C MET A 246 -29.34 32.73 -27.13
N HIS A 247 -30.31 32.44 -28.02
CA HIS A 247 -30.37 31.16 -28.75
C HIS A 247 -29.41 31.08 -29.92
N LEU A 248 -28.74 32.16 -30.29
CA LEU A 248 -27.72 32.27 -31.35
C LEU A 248 -26.30 32.29 -30.76
N GLU A 249 -26.17 32.44 -29.44
CA GLU A 249 -24.84 32.41 -28.78
C GLU A 249 -24.22 31.03 -28.94
N LYS A 250 -23.13 30.97 -29.68
CA LYS A 250 -22.38 29.73 -29.93
C LYS A 250 -21.21 29.61 -28.94
N TRP A 251 -21.07 28.45 -28.37
CA TRP A 251 -19.87 28.07 -27.63
C TRP A 251 -18.67 28.04 -28.56
N ILE A 252 -17.63 28.76 -28.26
CA ILE A 252 -16.35 28.70 -28.95
C ILE A 252 -15.35 28.05 -27.98
N ASN A 253 -14.64 27.01 -28.44
CA ASN A 253 -13.70 26.31 -27.57
C ASN A 253 -12.57 27.25 -27.12
N PRO A 254 -12.24 27.32 -25.83
CA PRO A 254 -11.13 28.10 -25.31
C PRO A 254 -9.80 27.87 -26.03
N THR A 255 -9.52 26.66 -26.47
CA THR A 255 -8.29 26.31 -27.22
C THR A 255 -8.25 26.92 -28.63
N GLU A 256 -9.42 27.19 -29.22
CA GLU A 256 -9.50 27.88 -30.51
C GLU A 256 -9.30 29.38 -30.38
N ILE A 257 -9.81 29.98 -29.28
CA ILE A 257 -9.72 31.41 -29.02
C ILE A 257 -8.32 31.83 -28.55
N ALA A 258 -7.68 30.96 -27.79
CA ALA A 258 -6.36 31.21 -27.21
C ALA A 258 -5.41 30.01 -27.42
N PRO A 259 -5.07 29.64 -28.66
CA PRO A 259 -4.26 28.47 -28.98
C PRO A 259 -2.81 28.56 -28.47
N TYR A 260 -2.39 29.75 -28.07
CA TYR A 260 -1.08 30.02 -27.50
C TYR A 260 -1.02 29.80 -25.98
N ARG A 261 -2.17 29.52 -25.32
CA ARG A 261 -2.22 29.21 -23.89
C ARG A 261 -2.32 27.72 -23.70
N ASP A 262 -1.61 27.20 -22.71
CA ASP A 262 -1.69 25.79 -22.33
C ASP A 262 -2.97 25.51 -21.52
N ILE A 263 -4.08 25.32 -22.25
CA ILE A 263 -5.42 25.13 -21.68
C ILE A 263 -5.73 23.64 -21.59
N SER A 264 -5.89 23.13 -20.36
CA SER A 264 -6.34 21.74 -20.13
C SER A 264 -7.76 21.53 -20.65
N ILE A 265 -7.98 20.40 -21.35
CA ILE A 265 -9.30 19.97 -21.81
C ILE A 265 -10.27 19.83 -20.63
N HIS A 266 -9.78 19.34 -19.49
CA HIS A 266 -10.58 19.22 -18.26
C HIS A 266 -11.18 20.57 -17.80
N LEU A 267 -10.38 21.63 -17.80
CA LEU A 267 -10.88 22.98 -17.49
C LEU A 267 -11.87 23.52 -18.56
N VAL A 268 -11.65 23.16 -19.82
CA VAL A 268 -12.58 23.44 -20.92
C VAL A 268 -13.94 22.79 -20.65
N ASP A 269 -13.94 21.52 -20.27
CA ASP A 269 -15.18 20.76 -19.99
C ASP A 269 -15.91 21.31 -18.77
N ILE A 270 -15.21 21.69 -17.70
CA ILE A 270 -15.81 22.39 -16.55
C ILE A 270 -16.48 23.70 -17.01
N ALA A 271 -15.78 24.54 -17.77
CA ALA A 271 -16.32 25.79 -18.26
C ALA A 271 -17.54 25.57 -19.18
N LYS A 272 -17.45 24.59 -20.09
CA LYS A 272 -18.54 24.20 -21.01
C LYS A 272 -19.78 23.74 -20.26
N ARG A 273 -19.63 22.91 -19.22
CA ARG A 273 -20.73 22.43 -18.41
C ARG A 273 -21.38 23.57 -17.62
N CYS A 274 -20.60 24.46 -17.03
CA CYS A 274 -21.13 25.64 -16.34
C CYS A 274 -21.94 26.57 -17.25
N LEU A 275 -21.53 26.71 -18.52
CA LEU A 275 -22.10 27.64 -19.50
C LEU A 275 -23.24 27.02 -20.32
N GLN A 276 -23.76 25.85 -19.95
CA GLN A 276 -24.94 25.29 -20.62
C GLN A 276 -26.13 26.25 -20.54
N PRO A 277 -26.86 26.45 -21.67
CA PRO A 277 -28.02 27.36 -21.71
C PRO A 277 -29.12 26.88 -20.78
N VAL A 278 -29.35 25.58 -20.68
CA VAL A 278 -30.35 24.96 -19.82
C VAL A 278 -29.70 24.74 -18.44
N ALA A 279 -30.34 25.23 -17.39
CA ALA A 279 -29.76 25.21 -16.06
C ALA A 279 -29.55 23.77 -15.52
N SER A 280 -30.45 22.82 -15.83
CA SER A 280 -30.33 21.40 -15.44
C SER A 280 -29.13 20.67 -16.03
N ASP A 281 -28.55 21.17 -17.11
CA ASP A 281 -27.41 20.53 -17.79
C ASP A 281 -26.06 21.00 -17.20
N ARG A 282 -26.09 21.92 -16.24
CA ARG A 282 -24.93 22.40 -15.48
C ARG A 282 -24.56 21.43 -14.36
N PHE A 283 -23.58 21.79 -13.55
CA PHE A 283 -23.32 21.10 -12.29
C PHE A 283 -24.53 21.27 -11.35
N GLU A 284 -24.85 20.23 -10.58
CA GLU A 284 -25.96 20.27 -9.62
C GLU A 284 -25.65 21.22 -8.46
N SER A 285 -24.39 21.28 -8.06
CA SER A 285 -23.88 22.15 -7.01
C SER A 285 -22.51 22.74 -7.34
N VAL A 286 -22.12 23.77 -6.59
CA VAL A 286 -20.75 24.31 -6.67
C VAL A 286 -19.75 23.34 -6.07
N ASP A 287 -20.17 22.47 -5.11
CA ASP A 287 -19.33 21.45 -4.53
C ASP A 287 -18.86 20.42 -5.59
N ASP A 288 -19.76 20.01 -6.49
CA ASP A 288 -19.40 19.11 -7.60
C ASP A 288 -18.37 19.77 -8.53
N MET A 289 -18.53 21.05 -8.80
CA MET A 289 -17.56 21.83 -9.58
C MET A 289 -16.20 21.92 -8.85
N ILE A 290 -16.18 22.09 -7.54
CA ILE A 290 -14.96 22.11 -6.71
C ILE A 290 -14.23 20.77 -6.77
N ILE A 291 -14.93 19.66 -6.74
CA ILE A 291 -14.35 18.32 -6.87
C ILE A 291 -13.56 18.21 -8.19
N GLU A 292 -14.17 18.65 -9.30
CA GLU A 292 -13.50 18.61 -10.61
C GLU A 292 -12.30 19.57 -10.68
N LEU A 293 -12.42 20.79 -10.16
CA LEU A 293 -11.31 21.75 -10.08
C LEU A 293 -10.14 21.22 -9.23
N LYS A 294 -10.42 20.56 -8.11
CA LYS A 294 -9.40 19.93 -7.26
C LYS A 294 -8.67 18.81 -7.98
N LYS A 295 -9.36 17.99 -8.78
CA LYS A 295 -8.70 16.96 -9.61
C LYS A 295 -7.65 17.58 -10.54
N PHE A 296 -7.95 18.71 -11.16
CA PHE A 296 -6.99 19.44 -12.00
C PHE A 296 -5.81 19.99 -11.19
N ILE A 297 -6.08 20.67 -10.05
CA ILE A 297 -5.04 21.30 -9.22
C ILE A 297 -4.12 20.26 -8.57
N GLU A 298 -4.65 19.10 -8.20
CA GLU A 298 -3.91 17.95 -7.64
C GLU A 298 -3.15 17.17 -8.71
N GLY A 299 -3.29 17.53 -9.99
CA GLY A 299 -2.62 16.86 -11.10
C GLY A 299 -3.13 15.44 -11.34
N LYS A 300 -4.36 15.12 -10.92
CA LYS A 300 -4.98 13.82 -11.24
C LYS A 300 -5.15 13.71 -12.75
N PRO A 301 -4.84 12.54 -13.34
CA PRO A 301 -4.92 12.37 -14.78
C PRO A 301 -6.36 12.52 -15.26
N GLU A 302 -6.53 13.19 -16.38
CA GLU A 302 -7.76 13.19 -17.15
C GLU A 302 -7.81 11.89 -17.96
N TRP A 303 -8.92 11.17 -17.82
CA TRP A 303 -9.07 9.85 -18.45
C TRP A 303 -9.71 9.98 -19.81
N ILE A 304 -8.95 9.66 -20.86
CA ILE A 304 -9.42 9.68 -22.26
C ILE A 304 -9.66 8.23 -22.69
N LEU A 305 -10.90 7.88 -23.01
CA LEU A 305 -11.22 6.55 -23.54
C LEU A 305 -10.45 6.32 -24.85
N THR A 306 -9.57 5.34 -24.83
CA THR A 306 -8.70 5.04 -25.97
C THR A 306 -9.17 3.82 -26.73
N THR A 307 -9.60 2.77 -26.01
CA THR A 307 -9.91 1.48 -26.59
C THR A 307 -11.00 0.77 -25.78
N GLU A 308 -11.89 0.08 -26.49
CA GLU A 308 -12.82 -0.89 -25.90
C GLU A 308 -12.45 -2.29 -26.40
N LEU A 309 -12.06 -3.15 -25.48
CA LEU A 309 -11.76 -4.56 -25.75
C LEU A 309 -13.02 -5.40 -25.52
N ASP A 310 -13.33 -6.29 -26.45
CA ASP A 310 -14.43 -7.22 -26.35
C ASP A 310 -13.86 -8.66 -26.31
N ILE A 311 -14.23 -9.45 -25.29
CA ILE A 311 -13.72 -10.82 -25.13
C ILE A 311 -14.06 -11.74 -26.29
N HIS A 312 -15.15 -11.44 -27.01
CA HIS A 312 -15.60 -12.23 -28.17
C HIS A 312 -14.94 -11.78 -29.50
N ARG A 313 -14.24 -10.66 -29.49
CA ARG A 313 -13.61 -10.10 -30.68
C ARG A 313 -12.16 -10.59 -30.81
N LYS A 314 -11.94 -11.65 -31.62
CA LYS A 314 -10.59 -12.23 -31.86
C LYS A 314 -9.52 -11.22 -32.32
N GLN A 315 -9.92 -10.07 -32.83
CA GLN A 315 -8.97 -9.05 -33.31
C GLN A 315 -8.29 -8.30 -32.15
N ASP A 316 -8.91 -8.27 -30.98
CA ASP A 316 -8.41 -7.52 -29.82
C ASP A 316 -7.38 -8.33 -29.03
N TRP A 317 -7.35 -9.65 -29.20
CA TRP A 317 -6.59 -10.57 -28.37
C TRP A 317 -5.58 -11.40 -29.14
N VAL A 318 -4.48 -11.74 -28.47
CA VAL A 318 -3.58 -12.84 -28.83
C VAL A 318 -3.98 -14.00 -27.95
N PHE A 319 -4.59 -15.03 -28.52
CA PHE A 319 -4.94 -16.25 -27.80
C PHE A 319 -3.66 -17.07 -27.60
N GLN A 320 -3.32 -17.32 -26.34
CA GLN A 320 -2.42 -18.42 -26.01
C GLN A 320 -3.31 -19.55 -25.49
N GLU A 321 -3.45 -20.61 -26.27
CA GLU A 321 -4.14 -21.81 -25.84
C GLU A 321 -3.43 -22.38 -24.61
N ASN A 322 -4.20 -22.65 -23.54
CA ASN A 322 -3.85 -23.41 -22.33
C ASN A 322 -2.36 -23.39 -21.97
N ILE A 323 -1.92 -22.36 -21.29
CA ILE A 323 -0.58 -22.34 -20.72
C ILE A 323 -0.59 -23.19 -19.47
N LEU A 324 0.20 -24.28 -19.52
CA LEU A 324 0.53 -25.04 -18.33
C LEU A 324 1.42 -24.16 -17.43
N LEU A 325 0.83 -23.42 -16.52
CA LEU A 325 1.57 -22.66 -15.50
C LEU A 325 2.04 -23.63 -14.43
N THR A 326 3.19 -24.23 -14.69
CA THR A 326 3.90 -25.00 -13.69
C THR A 326 4.16 -24.14 -12.46
N LYS A 327 3.64 -24.56 -11.31
CA LYS A 327 4.03 -24.19 -9.92
C LYS A 327 4.24 -22.71 -9.54
N HIS A 328 3.99 -21.73 -10.40
CA HIS A 328 4.48 -20.38 -10.20
C HIS A 328 3.43 -19.26 -10.16
N LEU A 329 2.18 -19.53 -10.49
CA LEU A 329 1.07 -18.68 -10.11
C LEU A 329 0.34 -19.34 -8.94
N ALA A 330 0.56 -18.85 -7.75
CA ALA A 330 -0.11 -19.33 -6.53
C ALA A 330 -1.59 -18.86 -6.51
N ILE A 331 -2.28 -18.94 -7.66
CA ILE A 331 -3.70 -18.65 -7.80
C ILE A 331 -4.51 -19.87 -7.34
N THR A 332 -3.90 -21.04 -7.33
CA THR A 332 -4.56 -22.30 -7.02
C THR A 332 -4.28 -22.79 -5.61
N ARG A 333 -5.31 -23.31 -4.96
CA ARG A 333 -5.31 -23.72 -3.55
C ARG A 333 -4.55 -25.03 -3.29
N SER A 334 -4.05 -25.72 -4.31
CA SER A 334 -3.39 -27.01 -4.17
C SER A 334 -2.05 -27.04 -4.89
N PRO A 335 -0.94 -27.38 -4.20
CA PRO A 335 0.37 -27.50 -4.83
C PRO A 335 0.49 -28.71 -5.77
N GLU A 336 -0.49 -29.60 -5.81
CA GLU A 336 -0.44 -30.89 -6.52
C GLU A 336 -1.27 -30.95 -7.80
N ILE A 337 -2.14 -29.97 -8.03
CA ILE A 337 -3.01 -29.92 -9.22
C ILE A 337 -2.41 -28.92 -10.22
N MET A 338 -1.97 -29.43 -11.36
CA MET A 338 -1.69 -28.62 -12.54
C MET A 338 -3.04 -28.11 -13.08
N GLU A 339 -3.38 -26.87 -12.78
CA GLU A 339 -4.60 -26.25 -13.28
C GLU A 339 -4.32 -25.52 -14.58
N TRP A 340 -5.19 -25.72 -15.54
CA TRP A 340 -5.16 -25.04 -16.82
C TRP A 340 -5.77 -23.66 -16.64
N LEU A 341 -4.99 -22.61 -16.84
CA LEU A 341 -5.46 -21.24 -16.89
C LEU A 341 -5.66 -20.81 -18.32
N GLN A 342 -6.81 -20.25 -18.61
CA GLN A 342 -7.03 -19.55 -19.89
C GLN A 342 -6.50 -18.13 -19.77
N ILE A 343 -5.65 -17.75 -20.70
CA ILE A 343 -5.08 -16.40 -20.77
C ILE A 343 -5.38 -15.77 -22.11
N MET A 344 -6.05 -14.64 -22.09
CA MET A 344 -6.29 -13.79 -23.24
C MET A 344 -5.46 -12.52 -23.08
N LEU A 345 -4.48 -12.30 -23.93
CA LEU A 345 -3.58 -11.15 -23.90
C LEU A 345 -3.99 -10.11 -24.95
N SER A 346 -4.10 -8.84 -24.58
CA SER A 346 -4.39 -7.76 -25.54
C SER A 346 -3.27 -7.64 -26.57
N LYS A 347 -3.63 -7.34 -27.83
CA LYS A 347 -2.61 -7.09 -28.88
C LYS A 347 -1.85 -5.80 -28.61
N ASP A 348 -2.56 -4.78 -28.15
CA ASP A 348 -1.97 -3.48 -27.90
C ASP A 348 -1.33 -3.43 -26.50
N SER A 349 -0.24 -2.68 -26.39
CA SER A 349 0.39 -2.32 -25.13
C SER A 349 0.07 -0.88 -24.77
N PHE A 350 -0.18 -0.64 -23.48
CA PHE A 350 -0.60 0.65 -22.96
C PHE A 350 0.50 1.24 -22.08
N THR A 351 0.79 2.51 -22.27
CA THR A 351 1.85 3.23 -21.52
C THR A 351 1.26 4.34 -20.66
N GLY A 352 1.98 4.74 -19.64
CA GLY A 352 1.56 5.84 -18.75
C GLY A 352 0.51 5.44 -17.72
N ASN A 353 -0.38 6.37 -17.41
CA ASN A 353 -1.50 6.14 -16.49
C ASN A 353 -2.64 5.45 -17.25
N ILE A 354 -3.18 4.39 -16.66
CA ILE A 354 -4.20 3.55 -17.30
C ILE A 354 -5.37 3.39 -16.34
N ARG A 355 -6.58 3.57 -16.86
CA ARG A 355 -7.83 3.20 -16.20
C ARG A 355 -8.50 2.08 -16.97
N ILE A 356 -8.88 1.03 -16.25
CA ILE A 356 -9.67 -0.07 -16.78
C ILE A 356 -11.02 -0.04 -16.08
N GLU A 357 -12.09 -0.09 -16.86
CA GLU A 357 -13.46 -0.18 -16.36
C GLU A 357 -14.17 -1.32 -17.07
N THR A 358 -14.80 -2.21 -16.30
CA THR A 358 -15.59 -3.32 -16.84
C THR A 358 -16.62 -3.77 -15.82
N GLU A 359 -17.67 -4.44 -16.28
CA GLU A 359 -18.63 -5.13 -15.44
C GLU A 359 -18.40 -6.64 -15.54
N VAL A 360 -18.30 -7.29 -14.40
CA VAL A 360 -18.06 -8.73 -14.30
C VAL A 360 -19.17 -9.38 -13.51
N TYR A 361 -19.75 -10.43 -14.06
CA TYR A 361 -20.68 -11.31 -13.36
C TYR A 361 -20.02 -12.66 -13.12
N ILE A 362 -19.81 -13.05 -11.87
CA ILE A 362 -19.18 -14.29 -11.47
C ILE A 362 -20.26 -15.22 -10.93
N GLN A 363 -20.42 -16.41 -11.52
CA GLN A 363 -21.37 -17.42 -11.08
C GLN A 363 -20.91 -18.09 -9.77
N SER A 364 -21.84 -18.71 -9.02
CA SER A 364 -21.54 -19.34 -7.73
C SER A 364 -20.53 -20.49 -7.77
N HIS A 365 -20.36 -21.10 -8.93
CA HIS A 365 -19.43 -22.24 -9.12
C HIS A 365 -18.08 -21.83 -9.72
N SER A 366 -17.89 -20.55 -10.06
CA SER A 366 -16.63 -20.06 -10.61
C SER A 366 -15.56 -19.94 -9.53
N GLU A 367 -14.36 -20.35 -9.83
CA GLU A 367 -13.18 -20.12 -8.98
C GLU A 367 -12.71 -18.68 -8.99
N GLY A 368 -13.08 -17.92 -10.02
CA GLY A 368 -12.80 -16.49 -10.13
C GLY A 368 -12.21 -16.09 -11.47
N VAL A 369 -11.99 -14.77 -11.60
CA VAL A 369 -11.43 -14.17 -12.80
C VAL A 369 -10.36 -13.14 -12.42
N GLY A 370 -9.29 -13.07 -13.19
CA GLY A 370 -8.16 -12.17 -12.99
C GLY A 370 -7.96 -11.20 -14.13
N LEU A 371 -7.64 -9.96 -13.79
CA LEU A 371 -7.14 -8.95 -14.73
C LEU A 371 -5.65 -8.76 -14.46
N LEU A 372 -4.82 -9.03 -15.45
CA LEU A 372 -3.38 -9.05 -15.34
C LEU A 372 -2.74 -7.93 -16.17
N PHE A 373 -1.86 -7.17 -15.59
CA PHE A 373 -0.97 -6.23 -16.27
C PHE A 373 0.39 -6.89 -16.48
N VAL A 374 0.74 -7.14 -17.73
CA VAL A 374 1.98 -7.84 -18.09
C VAL A 374 2.94 -6.87 -18.74
N SER A 375 4.22 -6.91 -18.35
CA SER A 375 5.27 -6.24 -19.11
C SER A 375 5.38 -6.87 -20.52
N SER A 376 5.54 -6.04 -21.54
CA SER A 376 5.61 -6.49 -22.95
C SER A 376 6.81 -7.41 -23.27
N GLU A 377 7.77 -7.55 -22.34
CA GLU A 377 8.86 -8.51 -22.44
C GLU A 377 8.45 -9.86 -21.79
N VAL A 378 7.61 -10.62 -22.45
CA VAL A 378 7.43 -12.05 -22.10
C VAL A 378 8.75 -12.75 -22.37
N ASN A 379 9.41 -13.22 -21.32
CA ASN A 379 10.63 -13.98 -21.47
C ASN A 379 10.35 -15.22 -22.34
N LYS A 380 11.35 -15.60 -23.15
CA LYS A 380 11.30 -16.78 -24.05
C LYS A 380 10.94 -18.11 -23.36
N GLN A 381 10.76 -18.11 -22.05
CA GLN A 381 10.37 -19.27 -21.23
C GLN A 381 8.88 -19.26 -20.82
N GLY A 382 8.07 -18.31 -21.30
CA GLY A 382 6.62 -18.29 -21.03
C GLY A 382 6.23 -17.95 -19.58
N THR A 383 7.15 -17.42 -18.76
CA THR A 383 6.88 -17.07 -17.36
C THR A 383 6.62 -15.57 -17.23
N PHE A 384 5.49 -15.21 -16.62
CA PHE A 384 5.15 -13.84 -16.26
C PHE A 384 5.90 -13.45 -14.99
N GLN A 385 7.16 -13.07 -15.09
CA GLN A 385 7.96 -12.72 -13.90
C GLN A 385 7.70 -11.29 -13.39
N GLU A 386 7.23 -10.38 -14.25
CA GLU A 386 6.96 -8.99 -13.89
C GLU A 386 5.55 -8.61 -14.36
N GLY A 387 4.58 -8.64 -13.48
CA GLY A 387 3.20 -8.24 -13.76
C GLY A 387 2.34 -8.28 -12.51
N TYR A 388 1.24 -7.54 -12.52
CA TYR A 388 0.26 -7.51 -11.45
C TYR A 388 -1.03 -8.19 -11.91
N CYS A 389 -1.52 -9.15 -11.12
CA CYS A 389 -2.80 -9.80 -11.32
C CYS A 389 -3.76 -9.41 -10.20
N ILE A 390 -4.91 -8.86 -10.57
CA ILE A 390 -6.01 -8.60 -9.65
C ILE A 390 -6.99 -9.73 -9.86
N TRP A 391 -7.10 -10.60 -8.86
CA TRP A 391 -7.94 -11.78 -8.89
C TRP A 391 -9.19 -11.56 -8.03
N LEU A 392 -10.35 -11.81 -8.61
CA LEU A 392 -11.64 -11.75 -7.93
C LEU A 392 -12.22 -13.15 -7.85
N SER A 393 -12.50 -13.63 -6.64
CA SER A 393 -13.16 -14.90 -6.39
C SER A 393 -14.44 -14.70 -5.59
N LYS A 394 -15.42 -15.61 -5.78
CA LYS A 394 -16.70 -15.55 -5.10
C LYS A 394 -16.74 -16.41 -3.83
N HIS A 395 -15.95 -17.48 -3.75
CA HIS A 395 -15.90 -18.39 -2.61
C HIS A 395 -14.47 -18.65 -2.15
N PRO A 396 -14.00 -18.01 -1.05
CA PRO A 396 -14.58 -16.87 -0.34
C PRO A 396 -14.58 -15.60 -1.20
N MET A 397 -15.55 -14.71 -0.97
CA MET A 397 -15.58 -13.42 -1.66
C MET A 397 -14.36 -12.60 -1.30
N SER A 398 -13.42 -12.53 -2.23
CA SER A 398 -12.16 -11.86 -2.00
C SER A 398 -11.61 -11.21 -3.27
N CYS A 399 -10.89 -10.11 -3.05
CA CYS A 399 -10.06 -9.47 -4.06
C CYS A 399 -8.60 -9.68 -3.66
N ARG A 400 -7.84 -10.36 -4.50
CA ARG A 400 -6.43 -10.65 -4.26
C ARG A 400 -5.56 -9.97 -5.30
N LEU A 401 -4.47 -9.37 -4.86
CA LEU A 401 -3.46 -8.79 -5.73
C LEU A 401 -2.21 -9.65 -5.70
N PHE A 402 -1.77 -10.08 -6.87
CA PHE A 402 -0.52 -10.82 -7.07
C PHE A 402 0.50 -9.96 -7.82
N TYR A 403 1.76 -10.09 -7.45
CA TYR A 403 2.91 -9.63 -8.22
C TYR A 403 3.75 -10.84 -8.65
N GLY A 404 3.79 -11.12 -9.93
CA GLY A 404 4.35 -12.38 -10.39
C GLY A 404 3.64 -13.56 -9.74
N ASN A 405 4.36 -14.35 -8.95
CA ASN A 405 3.85 -15.52 -8.23
C ASN A 405 3.44 -15.22 -6.79
N ALA A 406 3.71 -14.02 -6.31
CA ALA A 406 3.53 -13.68 -4.92
C ALA A 406 2.22 -12.95 -4.70
N GLU A 407 1.41 -13.44 -3.78
CA GLU A 407 0.28 -12.70 -3.25
C GLU A 407 0.80 -11.53 -2.40
N VAL A 408 0.45 -10.30 -2.79
CA VAL A 408 0.93 -9.08 -2.13
C VAL A 408 -0.13 -8.44 -1.27
N MET A 409 -1.40 -8.68 -1.57
CA MET A 409 -2.52 -8.16 -0.79
C MET A 409 -3.76 -9.01 -1.00
N THR A 410 -4.51 -9.24 0.08
CA THR A 410 -5.83 -9.86 0.05
C THR A 410 -6.82 -9.02 0.83
N VAL A 411 -7.98 -8.82 0.25
CA VAL A 411 -9.13 -8.21 0.89
C VAL A 411 -10.24 -9.26 0.91
N ASN A 412 -10.55 -9.78 2.10
CA ASN A 412 -11.59 -10.76 2.34
C ASN A 412 -12.90 -10.10 2.78
N ASP A 413 -13.96 -10.90 2.88
CA ASP A 413 -15.27 -10.51 3.42
C ASP A 413 -15.90 -9.32 2.66
N LEU A 414 -15.72 -9.31 1.34
CA LEU A 414 -16.35 -8.33 0.48
C LEU A 414 -17.85 -8.65 0.37
N ASP A 415 -18.69 -7.70 0.78
CA ASP A 415 -20.14 -7.83 0.70
C ASP A 415 -20.63 -7.46 -0.70
N PHE A 416 -20.93 -8.47 -1.51
CA PHE A 416 -21.51 -8.27 -2.84
C PHE A 416 -22.88 -8.95 -2.92
N PRO A 417 -23.89 -8.24 -3.44
CA PRO A 417 -25.20 -8.83 -3.64
C PRO A 417 -25.12 -10.06 -4.56
N GLU A 418 -25.77 -11.13 -4.16
CA GLU A 418 -25.90 -12.32 -5.02
C GLU A 418 -26.58 -11.94 -6.35
N ASN A 419 -26.09 -12.50 -7.46
CA ASN A 419 -26.63 -12.32 -8.80
C ASN A 419 -26.61 -10.89 -9.36
N THR A 420 -25.69 -10.04 -8.93
CA THR A 420 -25.45 -8.72 -9.53
C THR A 420 -24.10 -8.68 -10.24
N ALA A 421 -24.04 -7.91 -11.33
CA ALA A 421 -22.77 -7.61 -11.97
C ALA A 421 -21.95 -6.66 -11.09
N LEU A 422 -20.65 -6.93 -10.95
CA LEU A 422 -19.69 -6.11 -10.23
C LEU A 422 -19.09 -5.08 -11.18
N ASN A 423 -19.18 -3.81 -10.85
CA ASN A 423 -18.46 -2.76 -11.56
C ASN A 423 -17.03 -2.71 -11.03
N ILE A 424 -16.06 -3.03 -11.88
CA ILE A 424 -14.65 -3.04 -11.56
C ILE A 424 -13.99 -1.84 -12.23
N GLN A 425 -13.29 -1.02 -11.44
CA GLN A 425 -12.42 0.02 -11.94
C GLN A 425 -11.02 -0.19 -11.37
N ILE A 426 -10.03 -0.17 -12.23
CA ILE A 426 -8.62 -0.29 -11.85
C ILE A 426 -7.87 0.91 -12.42
N ASP A 427 -7.28 1.72 -11.53
CA ASP A 427 -6.48 2.88 -11.87
C ASP A 427 -5.01 2.59 -11.58
N LYS A 428 -4.21 2.48 -12.62
CA LYS A 428 -2.75 2.47 -12.51
C LYS A 428 -2.24 3.89 -12.75
N MET A 429 -1.69 4.53 -11.72
CA MET A 429 -1.12 5.88 -11.77
C MET A 429 0.32 5.84 -11.30
N ASP A 430 1.28 6.07 -12.17
CA ASP A 430 2.72 5.92 -11.91
C ASP A 430 3.03 4.56 -11.27
N ASN A 431 3.41 4.54 -9.98
CA ASN A 431 3.66 3.36 -9.18
C ASN A 431 2.51 2.99 -8.23
N HIS A 432 1.37 3.65 -8.33
CA HIS A 432 0.17 3.37 -7.55
C HIS A 432 -0.84 2.54 -8.35
N LEU A 433 -1.43 1.56 -7.70
CA LEU A 433 -2.51 0.75 -8.23
C LEU A 433 -3.71 0.87 -7.29
N TYR A 434 -4.83 1.36 -7.81
CA TYR A 434 -6.09 1.49 -7.09
C TYR A 434 -7.11 0.54 -7.70
N VAL A 435 -7.80 -0.23 -6.87
CA VAL A 435 -8.88 -1.12 -7.30
C VAL A 435 -10.17 -0.69 -6.62
N TYR A 436 -11.16 -0.40 -7.42
CA TYR A 436 -12.50 -0.02 -6.96
C TYR A 436 -13.48 -1.11 -7.39
N LEU A 437 -14.37 -1.48 -6.49
CA LEU A 437 -15.51 -2.35 -6.78
C LEU A 437 -16.79 -1.56 -6.43
N ASN A 438 -17.72 -1.47 -7.37
CA ASN A 438 -18.95 -0.68 -7.23
C ASN A 438 -18.67 0.74 -6.71
N HIS A 439 -17.65 1.40 -7.29
CA HIS A 439 -17.16 2.74 -6.94
C HIS A 439 -16.53 2.89 -5.54
N MET A 440 -16.42 1.83 -4.74
CA MET A 440 -15.71 1.84 -3.46
C MET A 440 -14.25 1.41 -3.66
N LEU A 441 -13.32 2.16 -3.07
CA LEU A 441 -11.91 1.80 -3.07
C LEU A 441 -11.69 0.59 -2.16
N ILE A 442 -11.34 -0.55 -2.76
CA ILE A 442 -11.08 -1.81 -2.03
C ILE A 442 -9.59 -1.98 -1.75
N CYS A 443 -8.75 -1.66 -2.74
CA CYS A 443 -7.32 -1.89 -2.65
C CYS A 443 -6.54 -0.68 -3.16
N HIS A 444 -5.50 -0.29 -2.41
CA HIS A 444 -4.50 0.67 -2.86
C HIS A 444 -3.12 0.08 -2.60
N TYR A 445 -2.37 -0.16 -3.65
CA TYR A 445 -1.03 -0.73 -3.60
C TYR A 445 -0.01 0.23 -4.20
N ILE A 446 1.20 0.27 -3.63
CA ILE A 446 2.31 1.10 -4.10
C ILE A 446 3.44 0.19 -4.55
N SER A 447 3.71 0.16 -5.84
CA SER A 447 4.87 -0.56 -6.39
C SER A 447 6.17 0.19 -6.07
N LEU A 448 7.26 -0.56 -5.87
CA LEU A 448 8.58 0.02 -5.68
C LEU A 448 9.08 0.79 -6.91
N ILE A 449 8.60 0.40 -8.08
CA ILE A 449 8.97 1.01 -9.36
C ILE A 449 7.70 1.16 -10.21
N PRO A 450 7.58 2.22 -10.99
CA PRO A 450 6.50 2.34 -11.96
C PRO A 450 6.52 1.16 -12.93
N LEU A 451 5.34 0.62 -13.23
CA LEU A 451 5.22 -0.37 -14.29
C LEU A 451 5.52 0.27 -15.64
N PRO A 452 6.39 -0.34 -16.45
CA PRO A 452 6.58 0.11 -17.84
C PRO A 452 5.31 -0.09 -18.67
N ALA A 453 5.41 -0.01 -19.98
CA ALA A 453 4.33 -0.38 -20.89
C ALA A 453 3.78 -1.76 -20.55
N ALA A 454 2.47 -1.87 -20.43
CA ALA A 454 1.79 -3.10 -20.04
C ALA A 454 0.78 -3.53 -21.09
N GLN A 455 0.70 -4.83 -21.36
CA GLN A 455 -0.44 -5.45 -22.04
C GLN A 455 -1.44 -5.88 -20.98
N LEU A 456 -2.73 -5.80 -21.29
CA LEU A 456 -3.77 -6.32 -20.43
C LEU A 456 -3.99 -7.81 -20.76
N ALA A 457 -4.06 -8.65 -19.74
CA ALA A 457 -4.51 -10.02 -19.89
C ALA A 457 -5.72 -10.31 -19.01
N LEU A 458 -6.65 -11.09 -19.56
CA LEU A 458 -7.73 -11.73 -18.82
C LEU A 458 -7.29 -13.15 -18.49
N VAL A 459 -7.45 -13.53 -17.24
CA VAL A 459 -7.05 -14.86 -16.71
C VAL A 459 -8.25 -15.53 -16.05
N SER A 460 -8.52 -16.77 -16.38
CA SER A 460 -9.60 -17.57 -15.75
C SER A 460 -9.23 -19.04 -15.64
N CYS A 461 -9.82 -19.73 -14.66
CA CYS A 461 -9.73 -21.17 -14.50
C CYS A 461 -10.93 -21.89 -15.14
N ASP A 462 -12.02 -21.19 -15.34
CA ASP A 462 -13.30 -21.71 -15.82
C ASP A 462 -14.01 -20.69 -16.72
N ASP A 463 -15.16 -21.08 -17.26
CA ASP A 463 -16.01 -20.25 -18.12
C ASP A 463 -17.29 -19.77 -17.39
N TYR A 464 -17.36 -19.91 -16.04
CA TYR A 464 -18.53 -19.56 -15.25
C TYR A 464 -18.56 -18.08 -14.84
N PHE A 465 -18.15 -17.21 -15.72
CA PHE A 465 -18.23 -15.75 -15.58
C PHE A 465 -18.65 -15.11 -16.89
N THR A 466 -19.15 -13.88 -16.81
CA THR A 466 -19.36 -13.02 -17.98
C THR A 466 -18.73 -11.65 -17.72
N ILE A 467 -18.04 -11.13 -18.72
CA ILE A 467 -17.43 -9.79 -18.67
C ILE A 467 -18.05 -8.96 -19.77
N SER A 468 -18.44 -7.74 -19.44
CA SER A 468 -18.81 -6.72 -20.41
C SER A 468 -17.57 -6.26 -21.20
N LYS A 469 -17.76 -5.32 -22.11
CA LYS A 469 -16.62 -4.68 -22.79
C LYS A 469 -15.68 -4.05 -21.77
N ILE A 470 -14.39 -4.28 -21.92
CA ILE A 470 -13.35 -3.68 -21.10
C ILE A 470 -13.00 -2.32 -21.71
N ARG A 471 -13.36 -1.24 -21.03
CA ARG A 471 -13.01 0.12 -21.41
C ARG A 471 -11.64 0.49 -20.87
N LEU A 472 -10.74 0.89 -21.76
CA LEU A 472 -9.40 1.35 -21.44
C LEU A 472 -9.30 2.85 -21.71
N SER A 473 -9.02 3.60 -20.65
CA SER A 473 -8.75 5.03 -20.74
C SER A 473 -7.29 5.30 -20.39
N LEU A 474 -6.66 6.17 -21.17
CA LEU A 474 -5.33 6.67 -20.84
C LEU A 474 -5.46 8.00 -20.10
N GLY A 475 -4.71 8.13 -19.02
CA GLY A 475 -4.63 9.37 -18.28
C GLY A 475 -3.74 10.37 -19.01
N SER A 476 -4.31 11.51 -19.43
CA SER A 476 -3.48 12.61 -19.90
C SER A 476 -2.61 13.13 -18.77
N GLN A 477 -1.33 13.35 -19.03
CA GLN A 477 -0.47 14.05 -18.09
C GLN A 477 -0.86 15.53 -18.11
N ASN A 478 -1.59 15.97 -17.09
CA ASN A 478 -1.85 17.39 -16.88
C ASN A 478 -0.56 18.15 -16.53
N ALA A 479 -0.60 19.46 -16.67
CA ALA A 479 0.47 20.46 -16.61
C ALA A 479 1.50 20.36 -15.44
N MET A 480 1.30 19.46 -14.48
CA MET A 480 2.32 19.05 -13.52
C MET A 480 2.95 17.75 -14.02
N ILE A 481 3.98 17.88 -14.85
CA ILE A 481 4.85 16.74 -15.17
C ILE A 481 5.43 16.24 -13.87
N ASN A 482 5.15 14.98 -13.51
CA ASN A 482 5.90 14.32 -12.45
C ASN A 482 7.40 14.43 -12.79
N CYS A 483 8.16 15.15 -11.98
CA CYS A 483 9.59 15.37 -12.24
C CYS A 483 10.38 14.06 -12.33
N LEU A 484 9.81 12.97 -11.81
CA LEU A 484 10.37 11.62 -11.89
C LEU A 484 10.09 10.92 -13.23
N ALA A 485 9.18 11.43 -14.07
CA ALA A 485 8.82 10.77 -15.33
C ALA A 485 10.02 10.64 -16.30
N ILE A 486 10.89 11.65 -16.33
CA ILE A 486 12.09 11.61 -17.18
C ILE A 486 13.09 10.55 -16.74
N PRO A 487 13.55 10.53 -15.47
CA PRO A 487 14.45 9.47 -15.02
C PRO A 487 13.80 8.09 -15.02
N ASP A 488 12.48 7.97 -14.79
CA ASP A 488 11.76 6.71 -14.90
C ASP A 488 11.81 6.17 -16.34
N ALA A 489 11.63 7.03 -17.34
CA ALA A 489 11.78 6.65 -18.75
C ALA A 489 13.21 6.20 -19.09
N PHE A 490 14.25 6.86 -18.53
CA PHE A 490 15.63 6.38 -18.69
C PHE A 490 15.85 5.01 -18.02
N LEU A 491 15.27 4.78 -16.85
CA LEU A 491 15.36 3.51 -16.14
C LEU A 491 14.67 2.38 -16.94
N ALA A 492 13.47 2.62 -17.45
CA ALA A 492 12.72 1.69 -18.28
C ALA A 492 13.49 1.30 -19.56
N ASN A 493 14.18 2.28 -20.18
CA ASN A 493 15.04 2.06 -21.34
C ASN A 493 16.43 1.50 -20.96
N LYS A 494 16.64 1.03 -19.73
CA LYS A 494 17.91 0.47 -19.23
C LYS A 494 19.10 1.45 -19.33
N ASN A 495 18.83 2.75 -19.44
CA ASN A 495 19.85 3.79 -19.42
C ASN A 495 20.17 4.23 -17.99
N TYR A 496 20.77 3.31 -17.23
CA TYR A 496 20.98 3.46 -15.80
C TYR A 496 21.80 4.70 -15.42
N SER A 497 22.79 5.06 -16.22
CA SER A 497 23.66 6.20 -15.91
C SER A 497 22.91 7.55 -15.99
N LYS A 498 22.06 7.73 -17.01
CA LYS A 498 21.22 8.93 -17.13
C LYS A 498 20.11 8.95 -16.08
N ALA A 499 19.45 7.81 -15.84
CA ALA A 499 18.44 7.69 -14.79
C ALA A 499 19.01 8.11 -13.43
N LEU A 500 20.17 7.56 -13.05
CA LEU A 500 20.84 7.87 -11.79
C LEU A 500 21.20 9.35 -11.65
N LEU A 501 21.71 9.97 -12.71
CA LEU A 501 22.04 11.39 -12.72
C LEU A 501 20.81 12.27 -12.42
N GLU A 502 19.71 12.01 -13.13
CA GLU A 502 18.48 12.78 -12.98
C GLU A 502 17.79 12.52 -11.63
N TYR A 503 17.73 11.27 -11.14
CA TYR A 503 17.21 10.99 -9.81
C TYR A 503 18.00 11.71 -8.72
N ARG A 504 19.33 11.74 -8.79
CA ARG A 504 20.18 12.46 -7.85
C ARG A 504 19.92 13.96 -7.92
N ARG A 505 19.77 14.52 -9.14
CA ARG A 505 19.46 15.94 -9.34
C ARG A 505 18.13 16.29 -8.65
N ILE A 506 17.09 15.49 -8.87
CA ILE A 506 15.78 15.71 -8.26
C ILE A 506 15.85 15.52 -6.74
N GLY A 507 16.51 14.46 -6.26
CA GLY A 507 16.69 14.19 -4.84
C GLY A 507 17.33 15.34 -4.08
N ASN A 508 18.35 15.97 -4.68
CA ASN A 508 19.04 17.12 -4.11
C ASN A 508 18.20 18.41 -4.22
N SER A 509 17.51 18.62 -5.35
CA SER A 509 16.71 19.84 -5.57
C SER A 509 15.46 19.90 -4.72
N PHE A 510 14.87 18.76 -4.40
CA PHE A 510 13.61 18.65 -3.64
C PHE A 510 13.82 17.97 -2.28
N SER A 511 14.95 18.24 -1.63
CA SER A 511 15.29 17.69 -0.33
C SER A 511 14.15 17.93 0.68
N GLY A 512 13.70 16.87 1.35
CA GLY A 512 12.59 16.91 2.32
C GLY A 512 11.18 16.83 1.72
N ARG A 513 11.01 16.95 0.39
CA ARG A 513 9.72 16.72 -0.28
C ARG A 513 9.53 15.26 -0.68
N MET A 514 8.29 14.90 -1.02
CA MET A 514 7.95 13.55 -1.43
C MET A 514 8.73 13.13 -2.69
N GLU A 515 8.79 14.00 -3.68
CA GLU A 515 9.49 13.77 -4.96
C GLU A 515 10.99 13.55 -4.77
N GLY A 516 11.62 14.32 -3.89
CA GLY A 516 13.04 14.17 -3.57
C GLY A 516 13.34 12.85 -2.85
N ARG A 517 12.48 12.46 -1.92
CA ARG A 517 12.55 11.19 -1.20
C ARG A 517 12.43 10.00 -2.15
N GLU A 518 11.43 10.02 -3.04
CA GLU A 518 11.24 8.99 -4.04
C GLU A 518 12.39 8.94 -5.04
N ALA A 519 12.90 10.08 -5.47
CA ALA A 519 14.07 10.15 -6.35
C ALA A 519 15.30 9.47 -5.73
N LEU A 520 15.60 9.74 -4.46
CA LEU A 520 16.73 9.10 -3.76
C LEU A 520 16.52 7.59 -3.64
N PHE A 521 15.31 7.15 -3.33
CA PHE A 521 15.01 5.72 -3.26
C PHE A 521 15.17 5.04 -4.62
N ARG A 522 14.60 5.63 -5.70
CA ARG A 522 14.73 5.11 -7.07
C ARG A 522 16.17 5.16 -7.59
N ALA A 523 17.00 6.11 -7.13
CA ALA A 523 18.43 6.11 -7.42
C ALA A 523 19.12 4.84 -6.88
N GLY A 524 18.83 4.45 -5.64
CA GLY A 524 19.32 3.20 -5.07
C GLY A 524 18.84 1.97 -5.84
N ILE A 525 17.54 1.90 -6.18
CA ILE A 525 16.98 0.83 -7.02
C ILE A 525 17.65 0.77 -8.40
N THR A 526 17.93 1.93 -9.00
CA THR A 526 18.65 2.00 -10.29
C THR A 526 20.02 1.36 -10.20
N LEU A 527 20.75 1.57 -9.10
CA LEU A 527 22.05 0.94 -8.87
C LEU A 527 21.95 -0.57 -8.70
N ILE A 528 20.93 -1.07 -8.01
CA ILE A 528 20.65 -2.51 -7.89
C ILE A 528 20.41 -3.12 -9.27
N LYS A 529 19.50 -2.52 -10.07
CA LYS A 529 19.21 -3.00 -11.43
C LYS A 529 20.43 -2.91 -12.35
N TYR A 530 21.25 -1.88 -12.19
CA TYR A 530 22.50 -1.75 -12.93
C TYR A 530 23.51 -2.81 -12.54
N ALA A 531 23.60 -3.15 -11.25
CA ALA A 531 24.45 -4.23 -10.75
C ALA A 531 24.05 -5.59 -11.32
N ALA A 532 22.75 -5.88 -11.41
CA ALA A 532 22.22 -7.15 -11.90
C ALA A 532 22.66 -7.47 -13.34
N VAL A 533 22.84 -6.46 -14.21
CA VAL A 533 23.29 -6.67 -15.61
C VAL A 533 24.81 -6.73 -15.76
N GLN A 534 25.60 -6.47 -14.70
CA GLN A 534 27.05 -6.49 -14.75
C GLN A 534 27.59 -7.92 -14.73
N LYS A 535 28.46 -8.24 -15.68
CA LYS A 535 29.10 -9.56 -15.77
C LYS A 535 30.26 -9.73 -14.77
N LYS A 536 30.95 -8.65 -14.40
CA LYS A 536 32.10 -8.69 -13.50
C LYS A 536 31.66 -8.56 -12.04
N THR A 537 31.99 -9.56 -11.21
CA THR A 537 31.62 -9.61 -9.78
C THR A 537 32.10 -8.37 -9.02
N ARG A 538 33.32 -7.90 -9.22
CA ARG A 538 33.89 -6.73 -8.54
C ARG A 538 33.13 -5.42 -8.86
N GLU A 539 32.67 -5.24 -10.11
CA GLU A 539 31.86 -4.10 -10.51
C GLU A 539 30.46 -4.16 -9.88
N ARG A 540 29.86 -5.35 -9.85
CA ARG A 540 28.58 -5.61 -9.22
C ARG A 540 28.60 -5.27 -7.72
N GLU A 541 29.60 -5.79 -6.98
CA GLU A 541 29.76 -5.49 -5.55
C GLU A 541 29.94 -4.00 -5.28
N ARG A 542 30.72 -3.31 -6.12
CA ARG A 542 30.88 -1.85 -6.02
C ARG A 542 29.57 -1.08 -6.19
N LEU A 543 28.72 -1.50 -7.12
CA LEU A 543 27.41 -0.88 -7.35
C LEU A 543 26.47 -1.12 -6.16
N TYR A 544 26.50 -2.31 -5.54
CA TYR A 544 25.75 -2.58 -4.31
C TYR A 544 26.19 -1.69 -3.14
N LEU A 545 27.48 -1.46 -2.96
CA LEU A 545 27.98 -0.52 -1.96
C LEU A 545 27.48 0.92 -2.23
N PHE A 546 27.47 1.36 -3.49
CA PHE A 546 26.90 2.65 -3.85
C PHE A 546 25.39 2.72 -3.60
N ALA A 547 24.65 1.62 -3.81
CA ALA A 547 23.22 1.58 -3.51
C ALA A 547 22.96 1.73 -2.00
N LEU A 548 23.75 1.07 -1.15
CA LEU A 548 23.67 1.23 0.32
C LEU A 548 23.92 2.69 0.75
N ASP A 549 24.88 3.38 0.09
CA ASP A 549 25.15 4.79 0.35
C ASP A 549 23.97 5.69 -0.07
N GLU A 550 23.37 5.45 -1.25
CA GLU A 550 22.19 6.21 -1.71
C GLU A 550 21.02 6.04 -0.72
N PHE A 551 20.71 4.82 -0.29
CA PHE A 551 19.65 4.60 0.69
C PHE A 551 19.95 5.26 2.05
N SER A 552 21.22 5.34 2.45
CA SER A 552 21.61 5.99 3.71
C SER A 552 21.29 7.50 3.74
N LYS A 553 21.17 8.15 2.58
CA LYS A 553 20.77 9.57 2.48
C LYS A 553 19.33 9.83 2.94
N LEU A 554 18.49 8.79 2.98
CA LEU A 554 17.12 8.87 3.46
C LEU A 554 16.98 8.93 4.99
N ARG A 555 18.04 8.65 5.75
CA ARG A 555 18.03 8.46 7.22
C ARG A 555 17.37 9.58 8.02
N HIS A 556 17.59 10.81 7.67
CA HIS A 556 17.09 12.00 8.39
C HIS A 556 15.97 12.73 7.64
N THR A 557 15.29 12.02 6.75
CA THR A 557 14.17 12.52 5.96
C THR A 557 12.87 11.84 6.36
N PRO A 558 11.70 12.36 5.95
CA PRO A 558 10.44 11.63 6.08
C PRO A 558 10.40 10.28 5.35
N GLY A 559 11.42 9.97 4.54
CA GLY A 559 11.63 8.68 3.87
C GLY A 559 12.50 7.69 4.65
N ALA A 560 12.82 7.92 5.91
CA ALA A 560 13.70 7.05 6.70
C ALA A 560 13.31 5.55 6.70
N PRO A 561 12.03 5.13 6.68
CA PRO A 561 11.68 3.72 6.50
C PRO A 561 12.20 3.12 5.20
N LEU A 562 12.25 3.91 4.12
CA LEU A 562 12.76 3.48 2.81
C LEU A 562 14.28 3.23 2.82
N GLU A 563 15.05 3.83 3.75
CA GLU A 563 16.45 3.47 3.95
C GLU A 563 16.60 1.99 4.24
N TYR A 564 15.85 1.49 5.21
CA TYR A 564 15.92 0.10 5.64
C TYR A 564 15.34 -0.85 4.60
N LEU A 565 14.24 -0.46 3.95
CA LEU A 565 13.68 -1.23 2.84
C LEU A 565 14.67 -1.33 1.67
N GLY A 566 15.29 -0.22 1.25
CA GLY A 566 16.27 -0.22 0.18
C GLY A 566 17.51 -1.06 0.50
N LYS A 567 18.01 -0.98 1.75
CA LYS A 567 19.12 -1.83 2.21
C LYS A 567 18.75 -3.31 2.20
N SER A 568 17.54 -3.67 2.61
CA SER A 568 17.09 -5.06 2.57
C SER A 568 17.10 -5.63 1.15
N LEU A 569 16.73 -4.81 0.14
CA LEU A 569 16.80 -5.22 -1.28
C LEU A 569 18.26 -5.47 -1.76
N VAL A 570 19.23 -4.70 -1.27
CA VAL A 570 20.65 -4.97 -1.56
C VAL A 570 21.08 -6.29 -0.93
N TYR A 571 20.72 -6.53 0.33
CA TYR A 571 21.09 -7.77 1.03
C TYR A 571 20.38 -9.01 0.44
N GLU A 572 19.20 -8.84 -0.15
CA GLU A 572 18.55 -9.86 -0.96
C GLU A 572 19.44 -10.28 -2.14
N GLU A 573 19.92 -9.31 -2.93
CA GLU A 573 20.75 -9.55 -4.10
C GLU A 573 22.13 -10.14 -3.74
N THR A 574 22.67 -9.78 -2.58
CA THR A 574 23.92 -10.34 -2.05
C THR A 574 23.71 -11.67 -1.31
N GLN A 575 22.45 -12.10 -1.13
CA GLN A 575 22.06 -13.31 -0.41
C GLN A 575 22.46 -13.31 1.08
N GLU A 576 22.51 -12.14 1.70
CA GLU A 576 22.80 -11.93 3.12
C GLU A 576 21.51 -11.84 3.93
N ILE A 577 20.79 -12.96 4.05
CA ILE A 577 19.46 -13.01 4.64
C ILE A 577 19.40 -12.47 6.09
N GLU A 578 20.45 -12.65 6.89
CA GLU A 578 20.46 -12.16 8.27
C GLU A 578 20.43 -10.62 8.32
N GLU A 579 21.19 -9.94 7.46
CA GLU A 579 21.21 -8.49 7.38
C GLU A 579 19.93 -7.94 6.73
N GLU A 580 19.37 -8.66 5.75
CA GLU A 580 18.07 -8.33 5.15
C GLU A 580 16.98 -8.29 6.23
N ILE A 581 16.84 -9.37 7.00
CA ILE A 581 15.84 -9.49 8.07
C ILE A 581 16.06 -8.44 9.17
N LYS A 582 17.31 -8.19 9.56
CA LYS A 582 17.67 -7.19 10.57
C LYS A 582 17.24 -5.78 10.15
N CYS A 583 17.45 -5.42 8.88
CA CYS A 583 16.97 -4.14 8.34
C CYS A 583 15.44 -4.01 8.47
N LEU A 584 14.70 -5.04 8.07
CA LEU A 584 13.24 -5.05 8.12
C LEU A 584 12.74 -5.05 9.58
N GLU A 585 13.37 -5.81 10.47
CA GLU A 585 13.02 -5.82 11.90
C GLU A 585 13.21 -4.44 12.56
N ILE A 586 14.34 -3.77 12.28
CA ILE A 586 14.59 -2.41 12.77
C ILE A 586 13.51 -1.46 12.23
N CYS A 587 13.14 -1.60 10.96
CA CYS A 587 12.10 -0.80 10.34
C CYS A 587 10.75 -0.98 11.03
N ILE A 588 10.32 -2.23 11.29
CA ILE A 588 9.07 -2.54 11.98
C ILE A 588 9.06 -1.93 13.39
N ARG A 589 10.13 -2.15 14.18
CA ARG A 589 10.22 -1.68 15.57
C ARG A 589 10.21 -0.15 15.66
N LYS A 590 10.93 0.53 14.75
CA LYS A 590 11.15 1.98 14.82
C LYS A 590 10.04 2.81 14.17
N TYR A 591 9.38 2.28 13.14
CA TYR A 591 8.49 3.05 12.28
C TYR A 591 7.07 2.49 12.19
N SER A 592 6.60 1.74 13.19
CA SER A 592 5.26 1.11 13.21
C SER A 592 4.08 2.07 13.03
N LYS A 593 4.25 3.35 13.37
CA LYS A 593 3.23 4.41 13.21
C LYS A 593 3.45 5.30 11.98
N HIS A 594 4.46 5.02 11.17
CA HIS A 594 4.80 5.85 10.01
C HIS A 594 3.83 5.59 8.85
N PRO A 595 3.43 6.59 8.04
CA PRO A 595 2.54 6.39 6.89
C PRO A 595 3.03 5.34 5.88
N LEU A 596 4.35 5.18 5.72
CA LEU A 596 4.96 4.18 4.83
C LEU A 596 5.00 2.76 5.44
N PHE A 597 4.54 2.57 6.67
CA PHE A 597 4.62 1.27 7.35
C PHE A 597 3.83 0.18 6.61
N LYS A 598 2.65 0.52 6.09
CA LYS A 598 1.83 -0.41 5.29
C LYS A 598 2.62 -0.99 4.12
N MET A 599 3.34 -0.16 3.37
CA MET A 599 4.17 -0.58 2.26
C MET A 599 5.29 -1.55 2.70
N ILE A 600 5.90 -1.32 3.87
CA ILE A 600 6.92 -2.22 4.43
C ILE A 600 6.32 -3.60 4.76
N VAL A 601 5.14 -3.63 5.37
CA VAL A 601 4.41 -4.87 5.68
C VAL A 601 4.09 -5.63 4.40
N GLU A 602 3.57 -4.96 3.39
CA GLU A 602 3.25 -5.55 2.08
C GLU A 602 4.50 -6.16 1.43
N GLN A 603 5.66 -5.49 1.51
CA GLN A 603 6.92 -6.03 1.00
C GLN A 603 7.39 -7.27 1.77
N ILE A 604 7.24 -7.30 3.08
CA ILE A 604 7.58 -8.48 3.89
C ILE A 604 6.71 -9.67 3.47
N MET A 605 5.40 -9.48 3.32
CA MET A 605 4.49 -10.52 2.90
C MET A 605 4.78 -11.00 1.48
N MET A 606 5.02 -10.08 0.56
CA MET A 606 5.44 -10.41 -0.80
C MET A 606 6.73 -11.27 -0.81
N ARG A 607 7.73 -10.90 -0.01
CA ARG A 607 8.99 -11.65 0.11
C ARG A 607 8.77 -13.05 0.70
N LEU A 608 7.91 -13.15 1.70
CA LEU A 608 7.55 -14.44 2.28
C LEU A 608 6.93 -15.37 1.21
N HIS A 609 5.98 -14.88 0.43
CA HIS A 609 5.35 -15.64 -0.66
C HIS A 609 6.35 -15.99 -1.76
N GLN A 610 7.18 -15.05 -2.23
CA GLN A 610 8.17 -15.31 -3.26
C GLN A 610 9.20 -16.36 -2.83
N THR A 611 9.59 -16.34 -1.57
CA THR A 611 10.61 -17.25 -1.06
C THR A 611 10.06 -18.63 -0.69
N SER A 612 8.78 -18.75 -0.36
CA SER A 612 8.13 -19.99 0.06
C SER A 612 8.26 -21.12 -0.96
N SER A 613 8.23 -20.80 -2.26
CA SER A 613 8.31 -21.79 -3.34
C SER A 613 9.72 -22.17 -3.78
N CYS A 614 10.72 -21.30 -3.55
CA CYS A 614 12.06 -21.49 -4.13
C CYS A 614 13.24 -21.31 -3.17
N LYS A 615 13.06 -20.55 -2.08
CA LYS A 615 14.11 -20.20 -1.13
C LYS A 615 13.68 -20.48 0.31
N ARG A 616 13.49 -21.74 0.65
CA ARG A 616 12.95 -22.21 1.92
C ARG A 616 13.55 -21.54 3.16
N ILE A 617 14.89 -21.42 3.26
CA ILE A 617 15.54 -20.80 4.42
C ILE A 617 15.16 -19.33 4.55
N SER A 618 15.11 -18.58 3.44
CA SER A 618 14.64 -17.19 3.44
C SER A 618 13.18 -17.11 3.90
N ALA A 619 12.33 -18.02 3.42
CA ALA A 619 10.92 -18.09 3.84
C ALA A 619 10.79 -18.30 5.35
N TYR A 620 11.60 -19.16 5.97
CA TYR A 620 11.59 -19.34 7.43
C TYR A 620 11.98 -18.08 8.19
N HIS A 621 12.96 -17.33 7.70
CA HIS A 621 13.34 -16.05 8.28
C HIS A 621 12.21 -15.01 8.19
N PHE A 622 11.56 -14.91 7.02
CA PHE A 622 10.42 -13.99 6.84
C PHE A 622 9.20 -14.42 7.65
N ALA A 623 8.91 -15.73 7.71
CA ALA A 623 7.82 -16.25 8.52
C ALA A 623 8.04 -15.94 10.01
N LEU A 624 9.24 -16.18 10.52
CA LEU A 624 9.59 -15.85 11.91
C LEU A 624 9.48 -14.35 12.20
N LEU A 625 9.97 -13.50 11.30
CA LEU A 625 9.85 -12.05 11.41
C LEU A 625 8.38 -11.61 11.50
N ALA A 626 7.56 -12.12 10.60
CA ALA A 626 6.15 -11.76 10.50
C ALA A 626 5.33 -12.30 11.70
N LEU A 627 5.52 -13.55 12.12
CA LEU A 627 4.87 -14.12 13.31
C LEU A 627 5.18 -13.32 14.59
N ARG A 628 6.41 -12.86 14.75
CA ARG A 628 6.82 -12.12 15.94
C ARG A 628 6.31 -10.69 15.98
N HIS A 629 6.26 -10.01 14.86
CA HIS A 629 5.99 -8.56 14.81
C HIS A 629 4.66 -8.19 14.19
N LEU A 630 4.07 -9.08 13.40
CA LEU A 630 2.84 -8.86 12.63
C LEU A 630 1.84 -10.01 12.83
N PRO A 631 1.60 -10.48 14.07
CA PRO A 631 0.81 -11.71 14.31
C PRO A 631 -0.61 -11.62 13.75
N LYS A 632 -1.21 -10.42 13.70
CA LYS A 632 -2.57 -10.21 13.17
C LYS A 632 -2.73 -10.58 11.69
N LEU A 633 -1.64 -10.57 10.93
CA LEU A 633 -1.68 -10.95 9.51
C LEU A 633 -1.88 -12.45 9.31
N PHE A 634 -1.56 -13.27 10.30
CA PHE A 634 -1.66 -14.73 10.24
C PHE A 634 -2.99 -15.28 10.74
N SER A 635 -3.87 -14.44 11.28
CA SER A 635 -5.26 -14.83 11.60
C SER A 635 -6.07 -15.10 10.33
N LEU A 636 -5.65 -14.60 9.19
CA LEU A 636 -6.26 -14.87 7.90
C LEU A 636 -5.96 -16.32 7.46
N SER A 637 -6.98 -17.05 7.07
CA SER A 637 -6.91 -18.50 6.74
C SER A 637 -5.83 -18.86 5.71
N GLU A 638 -5.52 -17.96 4.79
CA GLU A 638 -4.52 -18.17 3.72
C GLU A 638 -3.08 -18.07 4.21
N ASN A 639 -2.79 -17.11 5.11
CA ASN A 639 -1.47 -16.98 5.71
C ASN A 639 -1.15 -18.15 6.64
N LYS A 640 -2.16 -18.65 7.36
CA LYS A 640 -2.07 -19.84 8.19
C LYS A 640 -1.72 -21.09 7.35
N ARG A 641 -2.34 -21.26 6.17
CA ARG A 641 -2.00 -22.31 5.20
C ARG A 641 -0.54 -22.26 4.76
N MET A 642 -0.03 -21.08 4.42
CA MET A 642 1.35 -20.94 3.97
C MET A 642 2.34 -21.39 5.05
N ILE A 643 2.10 -21.05 6.31
CA ILE A 643 2.94 -21.47 7.43
C ILE A 643 2.82 -22.98 7.66
N THR A 644 1.62 -23.52 7.53
CA THR A 644 1.43 -24.98 7.59
C THR A 644 2.22 -25.68 6.47
N LEU A 645 2.20 -25.14 5.25
CA LEU A 645 3.01 -25.66 4.15
C LEU A 645 4.52 -25.58 4.43
N LEU A 646 4.99 -24.47 4.98
CA LEU A 646 6.41 -24.34 5.36
C LEU A 646 6.82 -25.37 6.43
N ASN A 647 5.92 -25.64 7.38
CA ASN A 647 6.14 -26.65 8.42
C ASN A 647 6.22 -28.08 7.86
N GLN A 648 5.49 -28.40 6.79
CA GLN A 648 5.58 -29.73 6.14
C GLN A 648 6.98 -30.04 5.60
N TYR A 649 7.81 -29.03 5.34
CA TYR A 649 9.21 -29.21 4.92
C TYR A 649 10.20 -29.26 6.07
N LEU A 650 9.78 -28.99 7.31
CA LEU A 650 10.63 -29.10 8.49
C LEU A 650 10.65 -30.55 8.97
N GLU A 651 11.83 -31.06 9.27
CA GLU A 651 11.93 -32.35 9.94
C GLU A 651 11.31 -32.24 11.32
N PRO A 652 10.55 -33.23 11.76
CA PRO A 652 9.93 -33.22 13.07
C PRO A 652 10.99 -33.20 14.17
N ILE A 653 10.79 -32.37 15.19
CA ILE A 653 11.62 -32.29 16.37
C ILE A 653 10.95 -33.13 17.44
N PRO A 654 11.54 -34.22 17.90
CA PRO A 654 10.87 -35.18 18.79
C PRO A 654 10.33 -34.59 20.09
N PHE A 655 10.95 -33.55 20.63
CA PHE A 655 10.56 -32.89 21.88
C PHE A 655 9.67 -31.65 21.66
N PHE A 656 9.40 -31.25 20.40
CA PHE A 656 8.40 -30.24 20.09
C PHE A 656 7.06 -30.93 19.83
N ILE A 657 6.23 -30.96 20.84
CA ILE A 657 4.94 -31.61 20.79
C ILE A 657 3.89 -30.56 20.40
N HIS A 658 3.18 -30.82 19.31
CA HIS A 658 1.97 -30.09 18.97
C HIS A 658 0.78 -30.77 19.63
N LEU A 659 0.03 -30.00 20.43
CA LEU A 659 -1.22 -30.48 21.01
C LEU A 659 -2.35 -30.22 20.02
N ASP A 660 -3.15 -31.22 19.71
CA ASP A 660 -4.38 -31.06 18.93
C ASP A 660 -5.36 -30.16 19.71
N ASN A 661 -6.07 -29.25 19.01
CA ASN A 661 -7.03 -28.29 19.57
C ASN A 661 -6.43 -27.12 20.41
N GLN A 662 -5.31 -26.57 20.01
CA GLN A 662 -4.77 -25.36 20.61
C GLN A 662 -5.51 -24.10 20.12
N ASP A 663 -5.51 -23.06 20.97
CA ASP A 663 -5.92 -21.73 20.55
C ASP A 663 -4.92 -21.10 19.59
N GLU A 664 -5.37 -20.10 18.85
CA GLU A 664 -4.56 -19.43 17.80
C GLU A 664 -3.25 -18.82 18.34
N VAL A 665 -3.24 -18.35 19.58
CA VAL A 665 -2.06 -17.73 20.20
C VAL A 665 -0.99 -18.77 20.49
N THR A 666 -1.39 -19.92 21.06
CA THR A 666 -0.48 -21.04 21.36
C THR A 666 0.10 -21.62 20.08
N GLU A 667 -0.71 -21.77 19.04
CA GLU A 667 -0.24 -22.22 17.73
C GLU A 667 0.83 -21.28 17.14
N HIS A 668 0.63 -19.96 17.20
CA HIS A 668 1.61 -18.97 16.75
C HIS A 668 2.90 -19.02 17.57
N LEU A 669 2.80 -19.22 18.89
CA LEU A 669 3.98 -19.35 19.77
C LEU A 669 4.78 -20.60 19.42
N ASP A 670 4.11 -21.75 19.25
CA ASP A 670 4.76 -23.01 18.89
C ASP A 670 5.45 -22.94 17.53
N LEU A 671 4.79 -22.36 16.53
CA LEU A 671 5.38 -22.13 15.21
C LEU A 671 6.61 -21.20 15.28
N SER A 672 6.53 -20.14 16.08
CA SER A 672 7.64 -19.21 16.28
C SER A 672 8.83 -19.90 16.97
N CYS A 673 8.56 -20.74 17.97
CA CYS A 673 9.58 -21.53 18.66
C CYS A 673 10.24 -22.54 17.71
N GLN A 674 9.45 -23.23 16.88
CA GLN A 674 9.95 -24.21 15.92
C GLN A 674 10.85 -23.53 14.87
N LEU A 675 10.42 -22.44 14.29
CA LEU A 675 11.21 -21.69 13.31
C LEU A 675 12.49 -21.12 13.93
N ALA A 676 12.41 -20.55 15.14
CA ALA A 676 13.57 -20.04 15.86
C ALA A 676 14.58 -21.15 16.17
N PHE A 677 14.11 -22.35 16.52
CA PHE A 677 14.95 -23.52 16.73
C PHE A 677 15.65 -23.95 15.44
N TRP A 678 14.91 -24.13 14.34
CA TRP A 678 15.49 -24.54 13.07
C TRP A 678 16.51 -23.53 12.53
N LEU A 679 16.27 -22.24 12.73
CA LEU A 679 17.19 -21.17 12.37
C LEU A 679 18.35 -20.99 13.37
N ALA A 680 18.41 -21.79 14.43
CA ALA A 680 19.39 -21.73 15.52
C ALA A 680 19.49 -20.32 16.15
N LYS A 681 18.35 -19.71 16.51
CA LYS A 681 18.26 -18.35 17.09
C LYS A 681 17.88 -18.38 18.59
N PRO A 682 18.83 -18.65 19.50
CA PRO A 682 18.52 -18.75 20.95
C PRO A 682 17.99 -17.43 21.52
N ILE A 683 18.52 -16.27 21.10
CA ILE A 683 18.06 -14.97 21.58
C ILE A 683 16.57 -14.77 21.29
N THR A 684 16.11 -15.21 20.11
CA THR A 684 14.68 -15.14 19.76
C THR A 684 13.82 -16.02 20.66
N LEU A 685 14.30 -17.21 21.03
CA LEU A 685 13.58 -18.07 21.99
C LEU A 685 13.50 -17.43 23.38
N ILE A 686 14.58 -16.76 23.82
CA ILE A 686 14.58 -16.00 25.08
C ILE A 686 13.55 -14.87 25.00
N GLU A 687 13.57 -14.06 23.96
CA GLU A 687 12.61 -12.98 23.76
C GLU A 687 11.15 -13.47 23.71
N ILE A 688 10.89 -14.66 23.14
CA ILE A 688 9.56 -15.27 23.15
C ILE A 688 9.14 -15.57 24.58
N LEU A 689 10.01 -16.20 25.39
CA LEU A 689 9.72 -16.52 26.79
C LEU A 689 9.47 -15.29 27.64
N GLU A 690 10.29 -14.25 27.49
CA GLU A 690 10.17 -13.00 28.28
C GLU A 690 8.92 -12.18 27.91
N ASN A 691 8.43 -12.28 26.67
CA ASN A 691 7.29 -11.49 26.18
C ASN A 691 5.97 -12.26 26.08
N THR A 692 5.94 -13.56 26.42
CA THR A 692 4.69 -14.35 26.39
C THR A 692 3.81 -13.96 27.56
N PRO A 693 2.58 -13.42 27.32
CA PRO A 693 1.70 -13.03 28.41
C PRO A 693 1.03 -14.25 29.06
N PRO A 694 0.84 -14.27 30.39
CA PRO A 694 0.02 -15.28 31.04
C PRO A 694 -1.44 -15.23 30.49
N PRO A 695 -2.16 -16.35 30.31
CA PRO A 695 -1.84 -17.71 30.78
C PRO A 695 -1.04 -18.56 29.79
N PHE A 696 -0.57 -17.99 28.67
CA PHE A 696 0.12 -18.77 27.64
C PHE A 696 1.52 -19.19 28.08
N ILE A 697 1.96 -20.36 27.65
CA ILE A 697 3.25 -20.94 28.01
C ILE A 697 3.96 -21.40 26.74
N ALA A 698 5.14 -20.86 26.50
CA ALA A 698 5.99 -21.24 25.38
C ALA A 698 6.96 -22.39 25.78
N THR A 699 6.45 -23.51 26.23
CA THR A 699 7.26 -24.63 26.74
C THR A 699 8.29 -25.15 25.73
N ASN A 700 7.94 -25.18 24.45
CA ASN A 700 8.85 -25.58 23.38
C ASN A 700 10.11 -24.70 23.30
N ALA A 701 10.04 -23.42 23.71
CA ALA A 701 11.20 -22.53 23.74
C ALA A 701 12.25 -22.98 24.78
N PHE A 702 11.82 -23.45 25.94
CA PHE A 702 12.73 -23.97 26.95
C PHE A 702 13.53 -25.19 26.46
N PHE A 703 12.84 -26.15 25.86
CA PHE A 703 13.50 -27.34 25.31
C PHE A 703 14.39 -26.99 24.10
N GLY A 704 14.00 -26.02 23.28
CA GLY A 704 14.84 -25.50 22.21
C GLY A 704 16.15 -24.88 22.75
N LEU A 705 16.07 -24.06 23.79
CA LEU A 705 17.22 -23.46 24.46
C LEU A 705 18.12 -24.53 25.10
N LEU A 706 17.54 -25.52 25.77
CA LEU A 706 18.31 -26.64 26.34
C LEU A 706 19.07 -27.42 25.25
N ALA A 707 18.41 -27.68 24.12
CA ALA A 707 19.05 -28.36 22.98
C ALA A 707 20.21 -27.55 22.39
N MET A 708 20.12 -26.23 22.43
CA MET A 708 21.18 -25.30 22.03
C MET A 708 22.24 -25.11 23.14
N GLY A 709 22.04 -25.68 24.35
CA GLY A 709 22.99 -25.69 25.45
C GLY A 709 22.94 -24.47 26.37
N PHE A 710 21.81 -23.79 26.40
CA PHE A 710 21.53 -22.67 27.34
C PHE A 710 20.93 -23.19 28.66
N ASP A 711 21.40 -24.32 29.15
CA ASP A 711 20.88 -25.00 30.35
C ASP A 711 21.05 -24.17 31.63
N GLN A 712 22.10 -23.36 31.73
CA GLN A 712 22.27 -22.45 32.86
C GLN A 712 21.18 -21.37 32.86
N TRP A 713 20.97 -20.69 31.71
CA TRP A 713 19.95 -19.67 31.57
C TRP A 713 18.54 -20.23 31.86
N VAL A 714 18.23 -21.40 31.29
CA VAL A 714 16.94 -22.07 31.54
C VAL A 714 16.76 -22.37 33.03
N GLY A 715 17.79 -22.91 33.72
CA GLY A 715 17.74 -23.22 35.11
C GLY A 715 17.52 -21.99 36.03
N GLU A 716 18.05 -20.83 35.66
CA GLU A 716 17.90 -19.56 36.38
C GLU A 716 16.52 -18.90 36.09
N ASN A 717 15.87 -19.21 34.97
CA ASN A 717 14.63 -18.54 34.52
C ASN A 717 13.39 -19.48 34.50
N LEU A 718 13.39 -20.56 35.26
CA LEU A 718 12.25 -21.46 35.39
C LEU A 718 10.95 -20.77 35.85
N HIS A 719 11.07 -19.64 36.53
CA HIS A 719 9.93 -18.83 37.00
C HIS A 719 9.07 -18.26 35.85
N LEU A 720 9.60 -18.21 34.63
CA LEU A 720 8.85 -17.83 33.41
C LEU A 720 7.86 -18.93 32.98
N CYS A 721 7.99 -20.16 33.48
CA CYS A 721 7.03 -21.22 33.29
C CYS A 721 5.94 -21.13 34.35
N SER A 722 4.71 -20.78 33.96
CA SER A 722 3.60 -20.59 34.90
C SER A 722 2.94 -21.91 35.34
N ASP A 723 3.18 -23.02 34.62
CA ASP A 723 2.69 -24.34 34.98
C ASP A 723 3.72 -25.08 35.83
N PRO A 724 3.40 -25.42 37.11
CA PRO A 724 4.33 -26.13 37.98
C PRO A 724 4.74 -27.52 37.47
N ALA A 725 3.83 -28.24 36.79
CA ALA A 725 4.12 -29.58 36.26
C ALA A 725 5.10 -29.50 35.08
N GLU A 726 4.92 -28.56 34.17
CA GLU A 726 5.87 -28.31 33.09
C GLU A 726 7.22 -27.81 33.61
N ALA A 727 7.22 -26.93 34.59
CA ALA A 727 8.45 -26.45 35.24
C ALA A 727 9.27 -27.59 35.87
N GLU A 728 8.60 -28.58 36.47
CA GLU A 728 9.26 -29.78 37.02
C GLU A 728 9.88 -30.64 35.89
N GLU A 729 9.17 -30.82 34.79
CA GLU A 729 9.72 -31.53 33.59
C GLU A 729 10.95 -30.80 33.03
N ILE A 730 10.92 -29.49 32.89
CA ILE A 730 12.06 -28.67 32.44
C ILE A 730 13.24 -28.79 33.42
N GLN A 731 12.95 -28.80 34.72
CA GLN A 731 13.99 -28.97 35.75
C GLN A 731 14.71 -30.33 35.64
N ILE A 732 13.94 -31.40 35.36
CA ILE A 732 14.54 -32.73 35.15
C ILE A 732 15.37 -32.75 33.85
N ALA A 733 14.94 -32.07 32.82
CA ALA A 733 15.73 -31.93 31.60
C ALA A 733 17.06 -31.18 31.85
N CYS A 734 17.05 -30.13 32.67
CA CYS A 734 18.25 -29.41 33.09
C CYS A 734 19.22 -30.31 33.91
N LEU A 735 18.66 -31.21 34.72
CA LEU A 735 19.46 -32.21 35.48
C LEU A 735 20.30 -33.08 34.55
N GLY A 736 19.77 -33.41 33.36
CA GLY A 736 20.49 -34.17 32.32
C GLY A 736 21.80 -33.51 31.90
N HIS A 737 21.81 -32.17 31.76
CA HIS A 737 23.04 -31.43 31.48
C HIS A 737 24.02 -31.39 32.63
N LYS A 738 23.53 -31.23 33.87
CA LYS A 738 24.36 -31.08 35.08
C LYS A 738 24.93 -32.42 35.60
N LYS A 739 24.09 -33.47 35.67
CA LYS A 739 24.44 -34.74 36.31
C LYS A 739 24.45 -35.95 35.36
N GLY A 740 24.07 -35.75 34.09
CA GLY A 740 24.03 -36.78 33.07
C GLY A 740 22.64 -37.31 32.75
N PHE A 741 22.42 -37.59 31.46
CA PHE A 741 21.09 -37.93 30.89
C PHE A 741 20.56 -39.28 31.44
N SER A 742 21.39 -40.25 31.70
CA SER A 742 20.96 -41.54 32.28
C SER A 742 20.33 -41.35 33.67
N LEU A 743 20.94 -40.53 34.51
CA LEU A 743 20.36 -40.20 35.81
C LEU A 743 19.08 -39.40 35.72
N ALA A 744 19.02 -38.45 34.83
CA ALA A 744 17.81 -37.64 34.60
C ALA A 744 16.64 -38.51 34.10
N ILE A 745 16.85 -39.42 33.17
CA ILE A 745 15.84 -40.40 32.75
C ILE A 745 15.40 -41.29 33.92
N GLN A 746 16.32 -41.76 34.75
CA GLN A 746 15.98 -42.54 35.93
C GLN A 746 15.12 -41.74 36.92
N THR A 747 15.50 -40.49 37.17
CA THR A 747 14.72 -39.56 38.03
C THR A 747 13.34 -39.37 37.46
N TYR A 748 13.24 -39.14 36.13
CA TYR A 748 11.94 -38.96 35.45
C TYR A 748 11.04 -40.19 35.65
N LEU A 749 11.55 -41.41 35.35
CA LEU A 749 10.79 -42.66 35.50
C LEU A 749 10.35 -42.93 36.92
N THR A 750 11.12 -42.45 37.95
CA THR A 750 10.75 -42.62 39.36
C THR A 750 9.73 -41.60 39.82
N GLN A 751 9.77 -40.38 39.35
CA GLN A 751 8.86 -39.31 39.75
C GLN A 751 7.51 -39.37 39.02
N PHE A 752 7.50 -39.88 37.77
CA PHE A 752 6.28 -40.00 36.93
C PHE A 752 5.99 -41.45 36.56
N PRO A 753 5.69 -42.35 37.53
CA PRO A 753 5.40 -43.75 37.27
C PRO A 753 4.05 -43.90 36.56
N GLY A 754 4.02 -44.45 35.39
CA GLY A 754 2.79 -44.74 34.65
C GLY A 754 2.28 -43.67 33.70
N VAL A 755 3.12 -42.71 33.30
CA VAL A 755 2.77 -41.69 32.29
C VAL A 755 2.42 -42.34 30.95
N LYS A 756 1.11 -42.37 30.63
CA LYS A 756 0.57 -42.84 29.35
C LYS A 756 0.62 -41.80 28.23
N SER A 757 0.96 -40.56 28.56
CA SER A 757 0.90 -39.44 27.65
C SER A 757 2.27 -38.77 27.45
N THR A 758 2.37 -38.10 26.34
CA THR A 758 3.49 -37.40 25.76
C THR A 758 4.22 -36.47 26.72
N SER A 759 5.35 -36.91 27.30
CA SER A 759 6.22 -36.04 28.08
C SER A 759 7.33 -35.47 27.22
N ARG A 760 7.37 -34.14 27.11
CA ARG A 760 8.42 -33.42 26.39
C ARG A 760 9.81 -33.66 26.97
N ALA A 761 9.92 -33.73 28.30
CA ALA A 761 11.19 -33.97 28.97
C ALA A 761 11.77 -35.35 28.64
N LEU A 762 10.96 -36.40 28.60
CA LEU A 762 11.42 -37.73 28.24
C LEU A 762 11.91 -37.80 26.79
N TYR A 763 11.14 -37.21 25.86
CA TYR A 763 11.56 -37.08 24.45
C TYR A 763 12.89 -36.36 24.34
N TYR A 764 13.02 -35.23 25.00
CA TYR A 764 14.24 -34.43 25.00
C TYR A 764 15.43 -35.22 25.57
N LEU A 765 15.28 -35.86 26.69
CA LEU A 765 16.33 -36.63 27.36
C LEU A 765 16.81 -37.82 26.51
N LEU A 766 15.88 -38.54 25.88
CA LEU A 766 16.19 -39.63 24.94
C LEU A 766 16.92 -39.11 23.70
N ASP A 767 16.40 -38.04 23.11
CA ASP A 767 17.01 -37.40 21.94
C ASP A 767 18.44 -36.95 22.20
N GLN A 768 18.68 -36.24 23.29
CA GLN A 768 20.01 -35.79 23.68
C GLN A 768 20.98 -36.95 24.02
N THR A 769 20.47 -37.99 24.55
CA THR A 769 21.23 -39.21 24.81
C THR A 769 21.73 -39.85 23.52
N ILE A 770 20.83 -39.93 22.54
CA ILE A 770 21.15 -40.44 21.21
C ILE A 770 22.19 -39.52 20.54
N LEU A 771 21.96 -38.21 20.56
CA LEU A 771 22.86 -37.23 19.96
C LEU A 771 24.30 -37.31 20.54
N LYS A 772 24.42 -37.43 21.86
CA LYS A 772 25.74 -37.56 22.56
C LYS A 772 26.33 -38.93 22.53
N ASN A 773 25.72 -39.90 21.85
CA ASN A 773 26.16 -41.29 21.69
C ASN A 773 26.40 -41.99 23.04
N LYS A 774 25.63 -41.66 24.06
CA LYS A 774 25.63 -42.28 25.38
C LYS A 774 24.54 -43.33 25.44
N THR A 775 24.75 -44.50 24.91
CA THR A 775 23.72 -45.53 24.66
C THR A 775 23.56 -46.58 25.80
N THR A 776 24.31 -46.48 26.89
CA THR A 776 24.20 -47.44 28.01
C THR A 776 23.21 -46.93 29.03
N PHE A 777 22.11 -47.65 29.26
CA PHE A 777 21.06 -47.35 30.24
C PHE A 777 20.79 -48.48 31.22
N PRO A 778 20.59 -48.19 32.49
CA PRO A 778 20.24 -49.23 33.50
C PRO A 778 18.79 -49.73 33.38
N HIS A 779 17.79 -48.92 32.93
CA HIS A 779 16.36 -49.28 32.98
C HIS A 779 15.77 -49.65 31.60
N THR A 780 16.42 -50.53 30.88
CA THR A 780 16.05 -50.87 29.50
C THR A 780 14.72 -51.62 29.35
N LYS A 781 14.24 -52.32 30.39
CA LYS A 781 12.95 -53.02 30.34
C LYS A 781 11.77 -52.08 30.39
N GLU A 782 11.80 -51.14 31.36
CA GLU A 782 10.75 -50.14 31.54
C GLU A 782 10.65 -49.20 30.34
N LEU A 783 11.82 -48.78 29.75
CA LEU A 783 11.84 -47.98 28.51
C LEU A 783 11.29 -48.77 27.32
N LEU A 784 11.53 -50.06 27.22
CA LEU A 784 10.99 -50.89 26.14
C LEU A 784 9.46 -50.98 26.22
N GLU A 785 8.91 -51.11 27.42
CA GLU A 785 7.47 -51.11 27.63
C GLU A 785 6.85 -49.77 27.25
N LEU A 786 7.49 -48.63 27.58
CA LEU A 786 7.08 -47.30 27.17
C LEU A 786 7.12 -47.13 25.66
N PHE A 787 8.15 -47.60 24.97
CA PHE A 787 8.23 -47.56 23.51
C PHE A 787 7.15 -48.37 22.81
N MET A 788 6.74 -49.48 23.44
CA MET A 788 5.63 -50.31 22.94
C MET A 788 4.26 -49.66 23.17
N GLN A 789 4.12 -48.91 24.26
CA GLN A 789 2.83 -48.24 24.60
C GLN A 789 2.63 -46.92 23.88
N ASN A 790 3.70 -46.24 23.44
CA ASN A 790 3.63 -44.89 22.87
C ASN A 790 4.23 -44.86 21.46
N GLN A 791 3.36 -44.76 20.45
CA GLN A 791 3.74 -44.71 19.05
C GLN A 791 4.67 -43.51 18.72
N GLN A 792 4.50 -42.38 19.41
CA GLN A 792 5.33 -41.20 19.19
C GLN A 792 6.76 -41.39 19.68
N LEU A 793 7.00 -42.18 20.76
CA LEU A 793 8.34 -42.54 21.28
C LEU A 793 9.02 -43.64 20.44
N ALA A 794 8.28 -44.36 19.64
CA ALA A 794 8.77 -45.50 18.88
C ALA A 794 9.97 -45.14 17.97
N PRO A 795 10.05 -43.98 17.26
CA PRO A 795 11.23 -43.61 16.47
C PRO A 795 12.49 -43.48 17.29
N LEU A 796 12.44 -42.81 18.42
CA LEU A 796 13.59 -42.65 19.33
C LEU A 796 13.97 -43.97 19.96
N GLY A 797 12.97 -44.77 20.35
CA GLY A 797 13.21 -46.11 20.86
C GLY A 797 13.87 -47.02 19.84
N LEU A 798 13.41 -47.03 18.60
CA LEU A 798 14.01 -47.80 17.53
C LEU A 798 15.47 -47.41 17.28
N GLU A 799 15.77 -46.10 17.16
CA GLU A 799 17.12 -45.62 16.97
C GLU A 799 18.03 -46.01 18.14
N LEU A 800 17.55 -45.87 19.37
CA LEU A 800 18.31 -46.24 20.57
C LEU A 800 18.61 -47.75 20.58
N LEU A 801 17.63 -48.59 20.29
CA LEU A 801 17.80 -50.07 20.25
C LEU A 801 18.80 -50.48 19.17
N LEU A 802 18.75 -49.89 17.99
CA LEU A 802 19.71 -50.14 16.90
C LEU A 802 21.11 -49.71 17.30
N LEU A 803 21.30 -48.56 17.91
CA LEU A 803 22.63 -48.10 18.40
C LEU A 803 23.17 -48.97 19.55
N GLN A 804 22.29 -49.63 20.31
CA GLN A 804 22.66 -50.62 21.35
C GLN A 804 22.93 -52.03 20.82
N ASN A 805 22.75 -52.27 19.52
CA ASN A 805 22.80 -53.59 18.90
C ASN A 805 21.72 -54.56 19.46
N ARG A 806 20.56 -54.04 19.93
CA ARG A 806 19.45 -54.85 20.45
C ARG A 806 18.45 -55.19 19.36
N TRP A 807 18.87 -55.93 18.38
CA TRP A 807 18.15 -56.26 17.16
C TRP A 807 16.79 -56.92 17.41
N SER A 808 16.74 -57.91 18.32
CA SER A 808 15.51 -58.61 18.66
C SER A 808 14.43 -57.71 19.29
N ALA A 809 14.87 -56.74 20.10
CA ALA A 809 13.96 -55.76 20.64
C ALA A 809 13.48 -54.78 19.59
N ALA A 810 14.33 -54.36 18.66
CA ALA A 810 13.98 -53.48 17.55
C ALA A 810 12.95 -54.18 16.60
N GLU A 811 13.14 -55.47 16.30
CA GLU A 811 12.19 -56.25 15.51
C GLU A 811 10.80 -56.33 16.18
N LYS A 812 10.73 -56.51 17.49
CA LYS A 812 9.47 -56.52 18.24
C LYS A 812 8.79 -55.14 18.17
N LEU A 813 9.52 -54.05 18.26
CA LEU A 813 8.99 -52.70 18.19
C LEU A 813 8.43 -52.39 16.79
N ILE A 814 9.16 -52.81 15.73
CA ILE A 814 8.73 -52.64 14.34
C ILE A 814 7.44 -53.40 14.09
N ALA A 815 7.40 -54.69 14.52
CA ALA A 815 6.23 -55.52 14.32
C ALA A 815 5.00 -55.04 15.13
N PHE A 816 5.21 -54.53 16.36
CA PHE A 816 4.13 -54.06 17.23
C PHE A 816 3.43 -52.85 16.65
N HIS A 817 4.16 -51.90 16.13
CA HIS A 817 3.62 -50.67 15.54
C HIS A 817 3.36 -50.78 14.03
N HIS A 818 3.48 -51.97 13.41
CA HIS A 818 3.28 -52.20 11.98
C HIS A 818 4.07 -51.27 11.05
N LEU A 819 5.32 -50.95 11.43
CA LEU A 819 6.12 -49.92 10.75
C LEU A 819 6.60 -50.33 9.34
N GLU A 820 6.51 -51.60 8.98
CA GLU A 820 6.89 -52.13 7.64
C GLU A 820 5.89 -51.76 6.52
N GLY A 821 4.64 -51.43 6.88
CA GLY A 821 3.54 -51.19 5.93
C GLY A 821 3.15 -49.73 5.75
N LEU A 822 3.74 -48.81 6.50
CA LEU A 822 3.38 -47.38 6.45
C LEU A 822 3.98 -46.70 5.21
N GLN A 823 3.18 -46.55 4.17
CA GLN A 823 3.54 -45.73 3.00
C GLN A 823 3.21 -44.24 3.19
N ASP A 824 2.36 -43.90 4.15
CA ASP A 824 1.89 -42.55 4.40
C ASP A 824 2.45 -41.95 5.70
N ASP A 825 2.91 -40.74 5.64
CA ASP A 825 3.19 -39.72 6.68
C ASP A 825 4.28 -39.93 7.73
N SER A 826 4.81 -41.10 7.94
CA SER A 826 5.85 -41.33 8.95
C SER A 826 7.27 -41.35 8.37
N SER A 827 7.62 -40.31 7.63
CA SER A 827 8.95 -40.12 7.02
C SER A 827 10.12 -40.25 8.00
N VAL A 828 9.90 -40.11 9.30
CA VAL A 828 10.90 -40.33 10.38
C VAL A 828 11.32 -41.79 10.47
N PHE A 829 10.43 -42.74 10.18
CA PHE A 829 10.73 -44.17 10.27
C PHE A 829 11.48 -44.69 9.05
N TYR A 830 11.32 -44.12 7.87
CA TYR A 830 11.96 -44.62 6.66
C TYR A 830 13.46 -44.77 6.78
N PRO A 831 14.23 -43.78 7.27
CA PRO A 831 15.67 -43.94 7.45
C PRO A 831 16.03 -45.01 8.50
N LEU A 832 15.24 -45.11 9.55
CA LEU A 832 15.48 -46.10 10.62
C LEU A 832 15.19 -47.52 10.17
N ILE A 833 14.10 -47.74 9.42
CA ILE A 833 13.82 -49.06 8.82
C ILE A 833 14.84 -49.38 7.75
N GLY A 834 15.30 -48.41 6.95
CA GLY A 834 16.39 -48.58 6.02
C GLY A 834 17.68 -49.02 6.71
N CYS A 835 18.03 -48.44 7.87
CA CYS A 835 19.17 -48.86 8.68
C CYS A 835 19.01 -50.30 9.20
N TRP A 836 17.82 -50.65 9.67
CA TRP A 836 17.55 -52.02 10.12
C TRP A 836 17.58 -53.03 8.98
N LEU A 837 17.01 -52.72 7.80
CA LEU A 837 17.07 -53.58 6.62
C LEU A 837 18.53 -53.77 6.13
N CYS A 838 19.37 -52.78 6.22
CA CYS A 838 20.77 -52.86 5.92
C CYS A 838 21.47 -53.85 6.82
N TYR A 839 21.16 -53.88 8.10
CA TYR A 839 21.66 -54.86 9.03
C TYR A 839 21.19 -56.28 8.68
N LYS A 840 19.84 -56.40 8.49
CA LYS A 840 19.24 -57.75 8.40
C LYS A 840 19.41 -58.44 7.05
N GLN A 841 19.43 -57.72 5.96
CA GLN A 841 19.31 -58.28 4.62
C GLN A 841 20.40 -57.88 3.63
N SER A 842 20.74 -56.63 3.51
CA SER A 842 21.85 -56.11 2.72
C SER A 842 21.69 -54.61 2.47
N GLU A 843 22.78 -53.94 2.12
CA GLU A 843 22.80 -52.53 1.71
C GLU A 843 21.89 -52.28 0.47
N ALA A 844 21.81 -53.27 -0.47
CA ALA A 844 20.98 -53.17 -1.65
C ALA A 844 19.47 -53.09 -1.34
N LYS A 845 18.99 -53.91 -0.35
CA LYS A 845 17.59 -53.86 0.09
C LYS A 845 17.25 -52.60 0.87
N ALA A 846 18.15 -52.12 1.72
CA ALA A 846 18.02 -50.83 2.38
C ALA A 846 17.93 -49.67 1.37
N THR A 847 18.76 -49.70 0.32
CA THR A 847 18.71 -48.72 -0.77
C THR A 847 17.38 -48.77 -1.55
N SER A 848 16.90 -49.97 -1.84
CA SER A 848 15.59 -50.19 -2.52
C SER A 848 14.42 -49.62 -1.69
N TYR A 849 14.43 -49.86 -0.38
CA TYR A 849 13.44 -49.30 0.54
C TYR A 849 13.47 -47.76 0.58
N LEU A 850 14.66 -47.19 0.72
CA LEU A 850 14.87 -45.76 0.72
C LEU A 850 14.49 -45.08 -0.60
N LYS A 851 14.48 -45.83 -1.74
CA LYS A 851 13.94 -45.32 -3.01
C LYS A 851 12.44 -45.03 -2.95
N GLY A 852 11.67 -45.78 -2.17
CA GLY A 852 10.26 -45.47 -1.90
C GLY A 852 10.08 -44.15 -1.13
N ALA A 853 11.10 -43.70 -0.42
CA ALA A 853 11.09 -42.41 0.28
C ALA A 853 11.42 -41.19 -0.62
N ILE A 854 11.58 -41.38 -1.94
CA ILE A 854 11.84 -40.25 -2.88
C ILE A 854 10.70 -39.25 -2.88
N ASP A 855 9.49 -39.72 -2.72
CA ASP A 855 8.29 -38.89 -2.64
C ASP A 855 8.12 -38.25 -1.25
N ALA A 856 8.96 -38.71 -0.27
CA ALA A 856 8.99 -38.06 1.03
C ALA A 856 9.46 -36.61 0.90
N GLN A 857 8.71 -35.72 1.50
CA GLN A 857 8.91 -34.26 1.41
C GLN A 857 10.19 -33.78 2.13
N PHE A 858 10.81 -34.62 2.96
CA PHE A 858 11.93 -34.25 3.82
C PHE A 858 13.28 -34.23 3.11
N PRO A 859 14.00 -33.10 3.17
CA PRO A 859 15.27 -32.90 2.49
C PRO A 859 16.36 -33.90 2.92
N THR A 860 16.39 -34.28 4.20
CA THR A 860 17.41 -35.20 4.74
C THR A 860 17.23 -36.61 4.19
N SER A 861 16.02 -37.10 4.03
CA SER A 861 15.73 -38.38 3.40
C SER A 861 16.13 -38.42 1.94
N LYS A 862 15.88 -37.34 1.18
CA LYS A 862 16.36 -37.21 -0.22
C LYS A 862 17.89 -37.18 -0.32
N LEU A 863 18.57 -36.52 0.61
CA LEU A 863 20.03 -36.47 0.64
C LEU A 863 20.65 -37.79 1.04
N LEU A 864 20.06 -38.52 1.98
CA LEU A 864 20.45 -39.84 2.38
C LEU A 864 20.40 -40.80 1.17
N LEU A 865 19.30 -40.77 0.44
CA LEU A 865 19.09 -41.55 -0.77
C LEU A 865 20.12 -41.20 -1.86
N ASN A 866 20.37 -39.93 -2.13
CA ASN A 866 21.37 -39.49 -3.10
C ASN A 866 22.77 -39.96 -2.72
N TYR A 867 23.10 -39.97 -1.42
CA TYR A 867 24.34 -40.54 -0.94
C TYR A 867 24.50 -42.01 -1.29
N PHE A 868 23.44 -42.81 -1.11
CA PHE A 868 23.44 -44.23 -1.42
C PHE A 868 23.46 -44.53 -2.92
N LEU A 869 22.76 -43.71 -3.74
CA LEU A 869 22.74 -43.92 -5.18
C LEU A 869 24.00 -43.47 -5.89
N GLN A 870 24.66 -42.41 -5.42
CA GLN A 870 25.78 -41.77 -6.11
C GLN A 870 27.12 -41.94 -5.38
N GLY A 871 27.13 -42.53 -4.20
CA GLY A 871 28.34 -42.69 -3.37
C GLY A 871 28.96 -41.37 -2.87
N LYS A 872 28.32 -40.25 -3.16
CA LYS A 872 28.80 -38.92 -2.76
C LYS A 872 27.63 -38.03 -2.38
N ILE A 873 27.69 -37.37 -1.23
CA ILE A 873 26.89 -36.18 -0.98
C ILE A 873 27.56 -35.09 -1.82
N THR A 874 26.84 -34.53 -2.81
CA THR A 874 27.32 -33.40 -3.61
C THR A 874 27.42 -32.17 -2.69
N ASN A 875 28.56 -32.02 -2.05
CA ASN A 875 28.78 -31.15 -0.89
C ASN A 875 28.62 -29.64 -1.15
N LYS A 876 28.76 -29.17 -2.39
CA LYS A 876 28.80 -27.72 -2.62
C LYS A 876 27.44 -27.00 -2.52
N ALA A 877 26.45 -27.53 -3.16
CA ALA A 877 25.12 -26.85 -3.16
C ALA A 877 24.39 -27.00 -1.82
N TRP A 878 24.40 -28.22 -1.24
CA TRP A 878 23.67 -28.46 0.02
C TRP A 878 24.40 -27.89 1.25
N GLY A 879 25.72 -27.93 1.31
CA GLY A 879 26.51 -27.41 2.44
C GLY A 879 26.39 -25.91 2.65
N GLN A 880 26.03 -25.16 1.58
CA GLN A 880 25.81 -23.71 1.62
C GLN A 880 24.36 -23.35 1.96
N THR A 881 23.39 -24.22 1.71
CA THR A 881 21.96 -23.94 1.83
C THR A 881 21.26 -24.67 2.98
N ALA A 882 21.90 -25.66 3.62
CA ALA A 882 21.28 -26.43 4.69
C ALA A 882 21.40 -25.74 6.06
N LEU A 883 20.32 -25.77 6.82
CA LEU A 883 20.30 -25.34 8.21
C LEU A 883 21.19 -26.20 9.09
N THR A 884 21.72 -25.67 10.19
CA THR A 884 22.59 -26.39 11.11
C THR A 884 21.92 -27.65 11.65
N TRP A 885 20.65 -27.55 12.02
CA TRP A 885 19.91 -28.74 12.52
C TRP A 885 19.62 -29.76 11.42
N GLU A 886 19.39 -29.36 10.18
CA GLU A 886 19.27 -30.30 9.07
C GLU A 886 20.56 -31.10 8.85
N LYS A 887 21.71 -30.45 9.00
CA LYS A 887 23.01 -31.10 8.95
C LYS A 887 23.16 -32.12 10.10
N ILE A 888 22.75 -31.73 11.30
CA ILE A 888 22.76 -32.62 12.46
C ILE A 888 21.85 -33.85 12.22
N CYS A 889 20.62 -33.65 11.75
CA CYS A 889 19.69 -34.71 11.42
C CYS A 889 20.27 -35.68 10.37
N LEU A 890 20.82 -35.17 9.28
CA LEU A 890 21.46 -35.98 8.26
C LEU A 890 22.63 -36.76 8.82
N PHE A 891 23.52 -36.12 9.57
CA PHE A 891 24.69 -36.81 10.14
C PHE A 891 24.29 -37.86 11.17
N ARG A 892 23.21 -37.62 11.91
CA ARG A 892 22.61 -38.60 12.83
C ARG A 892 22.13 -39.85 12.10
N GLN A 893 21.41 -39.70 11.00
CA GLN A 893 20.93 -40.80 10.17
C GLN A 893 22.06 -41.54 9.49
N LEU A 894 23.07 -40.84 8.95
CA LEU A 894 24.26 -41.46 8.38
C LEU A 894 25.09 -42.23 9.43
N ARG A 895 25.20 -41.69 10.65
CA ARG A 895 25.83 -42.38 11.77
C ARG A 895 25.15 -43.70 12.07
N LEU A 896 23.82 -43.67 12.20
CA LEU A 896 23.02 -44.87 12.48
C LEU A 896 23.15 -45.89 11.36
N PHE A 897 23.04 -45.47 10.11
CA PHE A 897 23.20 -46.37 8.96
C PHE A 897 24.56 -47.06 8.96
N PHE A 898 25.68 -46.34 9.08
CA PHE A 898 27.00 -46.91 9.11
C PHE A 898 27.26 -47.78 10.35
N HIS A 899 26.61 -47.46 11.47
CA HIS A 899 26.63 -48.32 12.64
C HIS A 899 25.96 -49.66 12.34
N CYS A 900 24.77 -49.67 11.78
CA CYS A 900 24.06 -50.90 11.39
C CYS A 900 24.80 -51.71 10.31
N ALA A 901 25.46 -51.03 9.36
CA ALA A 901 26.29 -51.65 8.35
C ALA A 901 27.65 -52.15 8.87
N GLY A 902 27.93 -52.04 10.17
CA GLY A 902 29.21 -52.47 10.77
C GLY A 902 30.42 -51.57 10.51
N ASN A 903 30.25 -50.46 9.81
CA ASN A 903 31.33 -49.52 9.51
C ASN A 903 31.55 -48.50 10.61
N GLN A 904 32.17 -48.94 11.72
CA GLN A 904 32.44 -48.14 12.91
C GLN A 904 33.30 -46.88 12.64
N LYS A 905 34.20 -46.93 11.64
CA LYS A 905 35.03 -45.77 11.28
C LYS A 905 34.20 -44.63 10.71
N LYS A 906 33.27 -44.90 9.79
CA LYS A 906 32.37 -43.89 9.23
C LYS A 906 31.35 -43.44 10.27
N ALA A 907 30.78 -44.34 11.10
CA ALA A 907 29.88 -43.95 12.17
C ALA A 907 30.54 -42.97 13.13
N LYS A 908 31.77 -43.17 13.55
CA LYS A 908 32.54 -42.26 14.40
C LYS A 908 32.81 -40.90 13.72
N LEU A 909 33.06 -40.90 12.38
CA LEU A 909 33.27 -39.69 11.63
C LEU A 909 32.01 -38.79 11.72
N TYR A 910 30.82 -39.34 11.51
CA TYR A 910 29.57 -38.58 11.59
C TYR A 910 29.20 -38.18 13.02
N SER A 911 29.53 -38.97 14.02
CA SER A 911 29.44 -38.54 15.43
C SER A 911 30.27 -37.29 15.70
N ASN A 912 31.49 -37.23 15.21
CA ASN A 912 32.38 -36.07 15.36
C ASN A 912 31.80 -34.83 14.60
N ARG A 913 31.19 -35.03 13.42
CA ARG A 913 30.52 -33.94 12.68
C ARG A 913 29.33 -33.38 13.42
N ILE A 914 28.48 -34.22 14.02
CA ILE A 914 27.38 -33.78 14.87
C ILE A 914 27.90 -32.89 15.99
N HIS A 915 28.92 -33.31 16.73
CA HIS A 915 29.52 -32.53 17.82
C HIS A 915 30.09 -31.19 17.33
N LYS A 916 30.65 -31.14 16.13
CA LYS A 916 31.19 -29.91 15.52
C LYS A 916 30.06 -28.92 15.22
N GLU A 917 28.96 -29.39 14.61
CA GLU A 917 27.81 -28.51 14.27
C GLU A 917 27.13 -27.97 15.55
N ILE A 918 26.92 -28.81 16.57
CA ILE A 918 26.38 -28.37 17.86
C ILE A 918 27.26 -27.27 18.49
N ARG A 919 28.58 -27.46 18.51
CA ARG A 919 29.53 -26.47 19.01
C ARG A 919 29.49 -25.17 18.22
N SER A 920 29.24 -25.22 16.92
CA SER A 920 29.16 -24.00 16.12
C SER A 920 28.00 -23.10 16.54
N ILE A 921 26.88 -23.66 17.03
CA ILE A 921 25.75 -22.90 17.57
C ILE A 921 26.20 -22.13 18.81
N HIS A 922 26.93 -22.79 19.73
CA HIS A 922 27.42 -22.14 20.94
C HIS A 922 28.41 -21.01 20.67
N VAL A 923 29.40 -21.24 19.82
CA VAL A 923 30.44 -20.25 19.53
C VAL A 923 29.86 -18.99 18.92
N LYS A 924 28.86 -19.10 18.05
CA LYS A 924 28.23 -17.96 17.35
C LYS A 924 27.54 -16.99 18.30
N TYR A 925 27.12 -17.43 19.51
CA TYR A 925 26.31 -16.63 20.43
C TYR A 925 27.00 -16.26 21.74
N TYR A 926 28.07 -16.97 22.14
CA TYR A 926 28.88 -16.65 23.33
C TYR A 926 30.09 -15.77 23.04
N TYR A 927 30.53 -15.70 21.77
CA TYR A 927 31.62 -14.85 21.30
C TYR A 927 31.15 -14.16 20.01
N PRO A 928 30.47 -12.97 20.12
CA PRO A 928 30.01 -12.19 18.96
C PRO A 928 31.17 -11.62 18.13
#